data_0bc9f3ad531044946ddc5b3c31dbf87c
#
_entry.id   0bc9f3ad531044946ddc5b3c31dbf87c
#
_cell.length_a   1.000
_cell.length_b   1.000
_cell.length_c   1.000
_cell.angle_alpha   90.00
_cell.angle_beta   90.00
_cell.angle_gamma   90.00
#
_symmetry.space_group_name_H-M   'P 1'
#
loop_
_entity.id
_entity.type
_entity.pdbx_description
1 polymer ?
#
loop_
_entity_poly.entity_id
_entity_poly.type
_entity_poly.pdbx_seq_one_letter_code
_entity_poly.pdbx_strand_id
1 'polypeptide(L)'
;MKKYLVLAALSLFMTASYAQIDRSTPPEAGPAPKINLKEPARFELKNGLKVLVVENHKLPRVRIQLSIDNPPILEGDKAGVAALTGSMLGKGSKNIPKDEFYEEVDFLGANIYIGEQSAFASSLSKYFPRILELMADAALNPDFLQEEFEKEKEKIITGIKSEEKDVSAISDRVQTALAYGKNHPFGEFMTEETVNNVTLLDVEQFYRSYFVPANAYLVVIGDVEFETVKELVTKAFTPWSKAVPPSLSYSDPKDVQYTQINFVDVPNAVQSEVAVENITNLKMKDEDYLDALLANRILGGGGQARLFQNLREDKGYTYGSYSGLRANKFSPMRFNAYAQVRNAVTDSSVVEILKEIDKITSEPVSDEELANAKAKYAGSFVMALEKPETVANYALNIETEDLPKDFYETYLERLDAITKEDVLKAAQKHFSTSNARVVVTGKGTDVLENLEKVNFNGKTIPVLFYDKYANKTEKPNYEAEIPEGVDANRVLENYIEAIGGKSKLEGVDSYSMMAEAEMQGMKLELEMKKTSQDQFLQNIKVQGNSMQKQVLDGDTGYMVMQGQRKDLSPEEIAKIKEESAAFPELNYLAAGDVSLEGIEPVGDKKAYKLKISDGKTAFYDVETGLKVQEINTQEVQGQQMTSTMGYGDYQEVSGIKFPFKLMQSMGPQNMEFIVKEIKVNEGVEASDFK
;
A
#
# COMPACT_ATOMS: atom_id res chain seq x y z
N MET A 1 13.38 59.00 -48.11
CA MET A 1 13.88 57.63 -47.88
C MET A 1 13.60 57.09 -46.45
N LYS A 2 13.81 57.80 -45.35
CA LYS A 2 13.54 57.26 -43.99
C LYS A 2 12.07 56.86 -43.73
N LYS A 3 11.06 57.59 -44.27
CA LYS A 3 9.64 57.23 -44.11
C LYS A 3 9.22 55.92 -44.79
N TYR A 4 9.83 55.58 -45.94
CA TYR A 4 9.54 54.32 -46.67
C TYR A 4 10.23 53.11 -46.01
N LEU A 5 11.35 53.30 -45.36
CA LEU A 5 12.02 52.24 -44.57
C LEU A 5 11.23 51.89 -43.33
N VAL A 6 10.56 52.83 -42.69
CA VAL A 6 9.71 52.55 -41.49
C VAL A 6 8.42 51.84 -41.95
N LEU A 7 7.81 52.24 -43.08
CA LEU A 7 6.64 51.52 -43.63
C LEU A 7 7.00 50.08 -44.04
N ALA A 8 8.15 49.86 -44.65
CA ALA A 8 8.62 48.53 -45.02
C ALA A 8 8.94 47.63 -43.81
N ALA A 9 9.47 48.24 -42.74
CA ALA A 9 9.69 47.52 -41.47
C ALA A 9 8.36 47.20 -40.76
N LEU A 10 7.37 48.08 -40.76
CA LEU A 10 6.05 47.80 -40.21
C LEU A 10 5.29 46.74 -41.00
N SER A 11 5.40 46.69 -42.35
CA SER A 11 4.76 45.65 -43.14
C SER A 11 5.44 44.27 -42.97
N LEU A 12 6.76 44.21 -42.71
CA LEU A 12 7.42 42.95 -42.35
C LEU A 12 7.02 42.46 -40.96
N PHE A 13 6.73 43.37 -40.01
CA PHE A 13 6.22 42.96 -38.69
C PHE A 13 4.77 42.44 -38.73
N MET A 14 3.92 42.97 -39.62
CA MET A 14 2.55 42.44 -39.78
C MET A 14 2.50 41.07 -40.46
N THR A 15 3.44 40.71 -41.32
CA THR A 15 3.49 39.36 -41.92
C THR A 15 4.05 38.31 -40.99
N ALA A 16 4.85 38.69 -39.98
CA ALA A 16 5.34 37.74 -38.97
C ALA A 16 4.23 37.30 -37.94
N SER A 17 3.14 38.07 -37.84
CA SER A 17 2.02 37.74 -36.94
C SER A 17 1.10 36.64 -37.46
N TYR A 18 1.19 36.26 -38.73
CA TYR A 18 0.42 35.13 -39.30
C TYR A 18 1.16 33.80 -39.31
N ALA A 19 2.38 33.75 -38.76
CA ALA A 19 3.15 32.51 -38.67
C ALA A 19 3.03 31.81 -37.32
N GLN A 20 2.12 32.27 -36.45
CA GLN A 20 1.83 31.56 -35.23
C GLN A 20 0.98 30.35 -35.53
N ILE A 21 1.55 29.16 -35.37
CA ILE A 21 0.81 27.90 -35.47
C ILE A 21 -0.40 27.99 -34.54
N ASP A 22 -1.59 27.84 -35.09
CA ASP A 22 -2.81 27.74 -34.29
C ASP A 22 -2.72 26.47 -33.41
N ARG A 23 -2.60 26.67 -32.12
CA ARG A 23 -2.55 25.60 -31.12
C ARG A 23 -3.86 25.40 -30.39
N SER A 24 -4.94 26.02 -30.85
CA SER A 24 -6.28 25.86 -30.28
C SER A 24 -6.88 24.48 -30.58
N THR A 25 -6.42 23.86 -31.64
CA THR A 25 -6.80 22.49 -32.01
C THR A 25 -5.56 21.58 -32.06
N PRO A 26 -5.66 20.35 -31.52
CA PRO A 26 -4.61 19.36 -31.73
C PRO A 26 -4.34 19.12 -33.19
N PRO A 27 -3.09 18.82 -33.62
CA PRO A 27 -2.84 18.37 -35.00
C PRO A 27 -3.70 17.16 -35.33
N GLU A 28 -4.16 17.07 -36.58
CA GLU A 28 -4.81 15.83 -37.05
C GLU A 28 -3.87 14.64 -36.86
N ALA A 29 -4.43 13.52 -36.40
CA ALA A 29 -3.67 12.31 -36.24
C ALA A 29 -3.12 11.84 -37.60
N GLY A 30 -1.81 11.64 -37.67
CA GLY A 30 -1.19 11.01 -38.83
C GLY A 30 -1.64 9.53 -38.96
N PRO A 31 -1.37 8.89 -40.11
CA PRO A 31 -1.66 7.46 -40.25
C PRO A 31 -0.90 6.67 -39.19
N ALA A 32 -1.51 5.61 -38.67
CA ALA A 32 -0.88 4.72 -37.71
C ALA A 32 0.48 4.24 -38.24
N PRO A 33 1.54 4.30 -37.45
CA PRO A 33 2.86 3.86 -37.88
C PRO A 33 2.83 2.35 -38.12
N LYS A 34 3.48 1.92 -39.22
CA LYS A 34 3.71 0.49 -39.45
C LYS A 34 4.70 -0.02 -38.41
N ILE A 35 4.25 -0.99 -37.67
CA ILE A 35 5.08 -1.63 -36.61
C ILE A 35 5.91 -2.72 -37.29
N ASN A 36 7.22 -2.60 -37.21
CA ASN A 36 8.16 -3.62 -37.65
C ASN A 36 9.04 -4.01 -36.46
N LEU A 37 8.67 -5.08 -35.80
CA LEU A 37 9.42 -5.62 -34.69
C LEU A 37 10.53 -6.51 -35.22
N LYS A 38 11.79 -6.09 -34.99
CA LYS A 38 12.93 -6.97 -35.28
C LYS A 38 12.84 -8.18 -34.36
N GLU A 39 12.65 -9.39 -34.92
CA GLU A 39 12.63 -10.61 -34.10
C GLU A 39 13.96 -10.77 -33.34
N PRO A 40 13.92 -11.05 -32.01
CA PRO A 40 15.12 -11.41 -31.26
C PRO A 40 15.77 -12.67 -31.82
N ALA A 41 17.10 -12.70 -31.84
CA ALA A 41 17.82 -13.95 -32.09
C ALA A 41 17.58 -14.94 -30.95
N ARG A 42 17.52 -16.24 -31.25
CA ARG A 42 17.09 -17.28 -30.28
C ARG A 42 18.00 -18.50 -30.33
N PHE A 43 18.17 -19.12 -29.16
CA PHE A 43 18.73 -20.47 -29.05
C PHE A 43 18.18 -21.13 -27.77
N GLU A 44 18.34 -22.45 -27.68
CA GLU A 44 17.91 -23.23 -26.52
C GLU A 44 19.09 -24.10 -26.04
N LEU A 45 19.24 -24.20 -24.72
CA LEU A 45 20.21 -25.08 -24.11
C LEU A 45 19.62 -26.49 -23.93
N LYS A 46 20.50 -27.51 -23.83
CA LYS A 46 20.08 -28.90 -23.67
C LYS A 46 19.26 -29.15 -22.39
N ASN A 47 19.38 -28.29 -21.38
CA ASN A 47 18.62 -28.38 -20.14
C ASN A 47 17.20 -27.80 -20.25
N GLY A 48 16.86 -27.12 -21.36
CA GLY A 48 15.54 -26.54 -21.63
C GLY A 48 15.47 -25.03 -21.45
N LEU A 49 16.56 -24.37 -21.03
CA LEU A 49 16.58 -22.89 -20.94
C LEU A 49 16.50 -22.29 -22.36
N LYS A 50 15.49 -21.47 -22.58
CA LYS A 50 15.30 -20.71 -23.82
C LYS A 50 15.92 -19.32 -23.69
N VAL A 51 16.65 -18.89 -24.72
CA VAL A 51 17.40 -17.62 -24.67
C VAL A 51 16.98 -16.75 -25.85
N LEU A 52 16.65 -15.49 -25.52
CA LEU A 52 16.33 -14.44 -26.49
C LEU A 52 17.41 -13.35 -26.41
N VAL A 53 17.90 -12.87 -27.54
CA VAL A 53 18.92 -11.84 -27.62
C VAL A 53 18.44 -10.68 -28.48
N VAL A 54 18.43 -9.48 -27.92
CA VAL A 54 18.10 -8.23 -28.60
C VAL A 54 19.35 -7.34 -28.64
N GLU A 55 20.03 -7.34 -29.79
CA GLU A 55 21.21 -6.50 -30.00
C GLU A 55 20.78 -5.03 -30.16
N ASN A 56 21.34 -4.15 -29.35
CA ASN A 56 21.11 -2.71 -29.41
C ASN A 56 22.36 -1.92 -29.02
N HIS A 57 23.05 -1.42 -30.02
CA HIS A 57 24.34 -0.72 -29.88
C HIS A 57 24.22 0.79 -29.68
N LYS A 58 23.02 1.32 -29.38
CA LYS A 58 22.80 2.76 -29.15
C LYS A 58 23.50 3.28 -27.89
N LEU A 59 23.55 2.46 -26.85
CA LEU A 59 24.17 2.77 -25.57
C LEU A 59 25.05 1.59 -25.11
N PRO A 60 26.23 1.82 -24.52
CA PRO A 60 27.12 0.75 -24.06
C PRO A 60 26.62 0.12 -22.77
N ARG A 61 25.43 -0.43 -22.79
CA ARG A 61 24.73 -1.07 -21.65
C ARG A 61 24.20 -2.44 -22.04
N VAL A 62 24.14 -3.31 -21.04
CA VAL A 62 23.52 -4.62 -21.16
C VAL A 62 22.56 -4.85 -20.00
N ARG A 63 21.49 -5.54 -20.30
CA ARG A 63 20.49 -6.04 -19.34
C ARG A 63 20.29 -7.53 -19.58
N ILE A 64 20.23 -8.29 -18.50
CA ILE A 64 19.98 -9.71 -18.49
C ILE A 64 18.76 -9.94 -17.61
N GLN A 65 17.79 -10.69 -18.08
CA GLN A 65 16.58 -11.02 -17.34
C GLN A 65 16.28 -12.51 -17.49
N LEU A 66 16.28 -13.24 -16.38
CA LEU A 66 15.81 -14.60 -16.28
C LEU A 66 14.38 -14.54 -15.73
N SER A 67 13.47 -15.29 -16.36
CA SER A 67 12.09 -15.43 -15.91
C SER A 67 11.71 -16.92 -15.97
N ILE A 68 11.15 -17.46 -14.90
CA ILE A 68 10.68 -18.83 -14.84
C ILE A 68 9.14 -18.79 -14.84
N ASP A 69 8.54 -19.24 -15.93
CA ASP A 69 7.11 -19.15 -16.21
C ASP A 69 6.36 -20.38 -15.64
N ASN A 70 6.51 -20.61 -14.34
CA ASN A 70 5.80 -21.66 -13.64
C ASN A 70 4.33 -21.28 -13.39
N PRO A 71 3.40 -22.25 -13.35
CA PRO A 71 2.08 -22.04 -12.80
C PRO A 71 2.13 -21.50 -11.37
N PRO A 72 1.11 -20.73 -10.93
CA PRO A 72 1.02 -20.27 -9.55
C PRO A 72 1.16 -21.39 -8.53
N ILE A 73 1.92 -21.15 -7.47
CA ILE A 73 2.30 -22.17 -6.49
C ILE A 73 1.46 -22.00 -5.23
N LEU A 74 0.80 -23.06 -4.80
CA LEU A 74 0.08 -23.12 -3.53
C LEU A 74 1.05 -23.57 -2.44
N GLU A 75 1.29 -22.76 -1.42
CA GLU A 75 2.24 -22.99 -0.35
C GLU A 75 1.60 -23.61 0.90
N GLY A 76 0.29 -23.41 1.10
CA GLY A 76 -0.52 -24.02 2.15
C GLY A 76 -0.11 -23.56 3.57
N ASP A 77 0.15 -24.54 4.45
CA ASP A 77 0.56 -24.30 5.84
C ASP A 77 1.95 -23.69 6.00
N LYS A 78 2.68 -23.53 4.88
CA LYS A 78 3.99 -22.87 4.80
C LYS A 78 3.95 -21.61 3.92
N ALA A 79 2.79 -20.97 3.82
CA ALA A 79 2.68 -19.70 3.10
C ALA A 79 3.73 -18.70 3.59
N GLY A 80 4.57 -18.22 2.66
CA GLY A 80 5.78 -17.45 2.91
C GLY A 80 7.07 -18.16 2.55
N VAL A 81 7.03 -19.46 2.18
CA VAL A 81 8.25 -20.17 1.77
C VAL A 81 8.84 -19.61 0.47
N ALA A 82 8.00 -19.20 -0.49
CA ALA A 82 8.45 -18.53 -1.71
C ALA A 82 9.12 -17.18 -1.39
N ALA A 83 8.48 -16.37 -0.55
CA ALA A 83 9.01 -15.06 -0.13
C ALA A 83 10.36 -15.21 0.61
N LEU A 84 10.45 -16.16 1.54
CA LEU A 84 11.71 -16.49 2.23
C LEU A 84 12.77 -16.99 1.25
N THR A 85 12.40 -17.84 0.29
CA THR A 85 13.34 -18.30 -0.75
C THR A 85 13.87 -17.12 -1.55
N GLY A 86 12.99 -16.23 -2.04
CA GLY A 86 13.39 -15.05 -2.78
C GLY A 86 14.29 -14.12 -1.97
N SER A 87 13.99 -13.91 -0.68
CA SER A 87 14.79 -13.04 0.20
C SER A 87 16.18 -13.62 0.53
N MET A 88 16.35 -14.93 0.43
CA MET A 88 17.63 -15.63 0.65
C MET A 88 18.52 -15.65 -0.60
N LEU A 89 17.95 -15.49 -1.80
CA LEU A 89 18.70 -15.49 -3.06
C LEU A 89 19.41 -14.17 -3.31
N GLY A 90 20.49 -14.19 -4.13
CA GLY A 90 21.22 -12.98 -4.51
C GLY A 90 22.09 -12.38 -3.41
N LYS A 91 22.34 -13.13 -2.35
CA LYS A 91 23.20 -12.73 -1.23
C LYS A 91 24.58 -13.41 -1.27
N GLY A 92 25.20 -13.41 -2.44
CA GLY A 92 26.39 -14.20 -2.70
C GLY A 92 26.06 -15.62 -3.14
N SER A 93 27.03 -16.48 -3.10
CA SER A 93 26.96 -17.89 -3.50
C SER A 93 27.89 -18.76 -2.64
N LYS A 94 27.87 -20.07 -2.86
CA LYS A 94 28.86 -20.99 -2.28
C LYS A 94 30.29 -20.69 -2.73
N ASN A 95 30.47 -19.99 -3.86
CA ASN A 95 31.75 -19.67 -4.44
C ASN A 95 32.23 -18.26 -4.08
N ILE A 96 31.32 -17.33 -3.86
CA ILE A 96 31.56 -15.91 -3.58
C ILE A 96 30.76 -15.50 -2.36
N PRO A 97 31.41 -15.24 -1.20
CA PRO A 97 30.73 -14.78 0.00
C PRO A 97 29.94 -13.48 -0.22
N LYS A 98 28.91 -13.25 0.59
CA LYS A 98 27.96 -12.13 0.48
C LYS A 98 28.66 -10.76 0.33
N ASP A 99 29.61 -10.46 1.22
CA ASP A 99 30.25 -9.15 1.23
C ASP A 99 31.12 -8.94 -0.01
N GLU A 100 31.89 -9.95 -0.43
CA GLU A 100 32.68 -9.92 -1.66
C GLU A 100 31.79 -9.77 -2.90
N PHE A 101 30.63 -10.44 -2.91
CA PHE A 101 29.67 -10.32 -4.00
C PHE A 101 29.13 -8.90 -4.14
N TYR A 102 28.73 -8.27 -3.04
CA TYR A 102 28.23 -6.88 -3.06
C TYR A 102 29.33 -5.88 -3.40
N GLU A 103 30.54 -6.03 -2.84
CA GLU A 103 31.67 -5.16 -3.18
C GLU A 103 32.01 -5.22 -4.67
N GLU A 104 31.96 -6.41 -5.27
CA GLU A 104 32.24 -6.56 -6.70
C GLU A 104 31.12 -5.98 -7.56
N VAL A 105 29.86 -6.21 -7.22
CA VAL A 105 28.69 -5.64 -7.93
C VAL A 105 28.73 -4.12 -7.90
N ASP A 106 29.04 -3.52 -6.75
CA ASP A 106 29.16 -2.08 -6.58
C ASP A 106 30.36 -1.51 -7.36
N PHE A 107 31.52 -2.19 -7.32
CA PHE A 107 32.70 -1.80 -8.08
C PHE A 107 32.45 -1.79 -9.59
N LEU A 108 31.67 -2.73 -10.10
CA LEU A 108 31.26 -2.80 -11.51
C LEU A 108 30.18 -1.77 -11.88
N GLY A 109 29.61 -1.05 -10.91
CA GLY A 109 28.45 -0.19 -11.13
C GLY A 109 27.26 -0.97 -11.69
N ALA A 110 27.10 -2.21 -11.26
CA ALA A 110 26.07 -3.14 -11.70
C ALA A 110 24.92 -3.22 -10.72
N ASN A 111 23.79 -3.73 -11.19
CA ASN A 111 22.70 -4.16 -10.34
C ASN A 111 22.43 -5.64 -10.62
N ILE A 112 22.38 -6.46 -9.57
CA ILE A 112 22.00 -7.86 -9.65
C ILE A 112 20.93 -8.11 -8.61
N TYR A 113 19.81 -8.73 -9.03
CA TYR A 113 18.71 -9.15 -8.18
C TYR A 113 18.31 -10.59 -8.56
N ILE A 114 18.04 -11.41 -7.57
CA ILE A 114 17.58 -12.79 -7.79
C ILE A 114 16.39 -13.02 -6.86
N GLY A 115 15.27 -13.41 -7.43
CA GLY A 115 14.07 -13.81 -6.73
C GLY A 115 13.80 -15.30 -6.89
N GLU A 116 12.72 -15.79 -6.29
CA GLU A 116 12.35 -17.21 -6.25
C GLU A 116 12.07 -17.82 -7.64
N GLN A 117 11.68 -17.00 -8.61
CA GLN A 117 11.42 -17.42 -10.00
C GLN A 117 11.97 -16.43 -11.03
N SER A 118 12.88 -15.57 -10.66
CA SER A 118 13.45 -14.55 -11.55
C SER A 118 14.89 -14.21 -11.19
N ALA A 119 15.63 -13.68 -12.16
CA ALA A 119 16.88 -13.00 -11.90
C ALA A 119 17.03 -11.84 -12.88
N PHE A 120 17.72 -10.80 -12.43
CA PHE A 120 17.98 -9.60 -13.21
C PHE A 120 19.41 -9.14 -13.00
N ALA A 121 20.09 -8.73 -14.08
CA ALA A 121 21.35 -8.04 -13.99
C ALA A 121 21.45 -6.93 -15.03
N SER A 122 22.13 -5.84 -14.69
CA SER A 122 22.43 -4.74 -15.62
C SER A 122 23.75 -4.06 -15.30
N SER A 123 24.48 -3.68 -16.35
CA SER A 123 25.72 -2.89 -16.23
C SER A 123 26.13 -2.24 -17.55
N LEU A 124 27.33 -1.66 -17.60
CA LEU A 124 27.99 -1.34 -18.87
C LEU A 124 28.36 -2.62 -19.61
N SER A 125 28.24 -2.62 -20.96
CA SER A 125 28.48 -3.80 -21.81
C SER A 125 29.87 -4.39 -21.68
N LYS A 126 30.90 -3.58 -21.38
CA LYS A 126 32.26 -4.09 -21.14
C LYS A 126 32.37 -5.06 -19.96
N TYR A 127 31.41 -5.01 -19.02
CA TYR A 127 31.33 -5.89 -17.86
C TYR A 127 30.37 -7.07 -18.04
N PHE A 128 29.73 -7.19 -19.22
CA PHE A 128 28.74 -8.24 -19.49
C PHE A 128 29.23 -9.65 -19.12
N PRO A 129 30.43 -10.11 -19.52
CA PRO A 129 30.86 -11.45 -19.16
C PRO A 129 30.88 -11.69 -17.64
N ARG A 130 31.34 -10.70 -16.87
CA ARG A 130 31.48 -10.84 -15.42
C ARG A 130 30.14 -10.78 -14.70
N ILE A 131 29.23 -9.86 -15.07
CA ILE A 131 27.93 -9.77 -14.42
C ILE A 131 27.05 -10.99 -14.75
N LEU A 132 27.15 -11.56 -15.94
CA LEU A 132 26.49 -12.81 -16.30
C LEU A 132 26.99 -13.96 -15.42
N GLU A 133 28.29 -14.06 -15.21
CA GLU A 133 28.89 -15.05 -14.33
C GLU A 133 28.44 -14.88 -12.88
N LEU A 134 28.48 -13.66 -12.33
CA LEU A 134 28.03 -13.35 -10.97
C LEU A 134 26.54 -13.67 -10.78
N MET A 135 25.70 -13.25 -11.73
CA MET A 135 24.25 -13.53 -11.69
C MET A 135 23.97 -15.05 -11.76
N ALA A 136 24.63 -15.76 -12.69
CA ALA A 136 24.45 -17.19 -12.85
C ALA A 136 24.95 -17.96 -11.62
N ASP A 137 26.09 -17.59 -11.05
CA ASP A 137 26.65 -18.25 -9.86
C ASP A 137 25.74 -18.03 -8.63
N ALA A 138 25.32 -16.79 -8.37
CA ALA A 138 24.42 -16.47 -7.26
C ALA A 138 23.02 -17.12 -7.44
N ALA A 139 22.56 -17.27 -8.69
CA ALA A 139 21.26 -17.92 -8.98
C ALA A 139 21.31 -19.45 -8.88
N LEU A 140 22.43 -20.08 -9.31
CA LEU A 140 22.53 -21.54 -9.43
C LEU A 140 23.24 -22.22 -8.26
N ASN A 141 24.04 -21.47 -7.51
CA ASN A 141 24.81 -21.96 -6.37
C ASN A 141 24.56 -21.15 -5.09
N PRO A 142 23.28 -20.86 -4.75
CA PRO A 142 22.99 -20.05 -3.56
C PRO A 142 23.53 -20.71 -2.30
N ASP A 143 23.98 -19.90 -1.35
CA ASP A 143 24.40 -20.32 -0.02
C ASP A 143 23.28 -20.00 1.01
N PHE A 144 22.53 -21.02 1.39
CA PHE A 144 21.43 -20.89 2.34
C PHE A 144 21.93 -20.99 3.78
N LEU A 145 22.30 -19.85 4.36
CA LEU A 145 22.84 -19.79 5.72
C LEU A 145 21.71 -19.67 6.76
N GLN A 146 21.76 -20.44 7.85
CA GLN A 146 20.77 -20.41 8.92
C GLN A 146 20.62 -19.01 9.55
N GLU A 147 21.72 -18.30 9.77
CA GLU A 147 21.69 -16.95 10.34
C GLU A 147 20.94 -15.96 9.44
N GLU A 148 21.15 -16.01 8.12
CA GLU A 148 20.43 -15.14 7.19
C GLU A 148 18.95 -15.54 7.11
N PHE A 149 18.63 -16.83 7.16
CA PHE A 149 17.25 -17.31 7.20
C PHE A 149 16.49 -16.77 8.41
N GLU A 150 17.06 -16.83 9.62
CA GLU A 150 16.40 -16.29 10.82
C GLU A 150 16.17 -14.79 10.71
N LYS A 151 17.15 -14.04 10.20
CA LYS A 151 17.02 -12.59 9.98
C LYS A 151 15.91 -12.23 9.00
N GLU A 152 15.83 -12.94 7.87
CA GLU A 152 14.79 -12.65 6.87
C GLU A 152 13.41 -13.09 7.36
N LYS A 153 13.33 -14.19 8.08
CA LYS A 153 12.10 -14.67 8.73
C LYS A 153 11.56 -13.64 9.74
N GLU A 154 12.42 -13.09 10.59
CA GLU A 154 12.06 -12.04 11.55
C GLU A 154 11.56 -10.75 10.86
N LYS A 155 12.20 -10.35 9.76
CA LYS A 155 11.76 -9.20 8.95
C LYS A 155 10.36 -9.41 8.38
N ILE A 156 10.09 -10.60 7.80
CA ILE A 156 8.77 -10.92 7.25
C ILE A 156 7.71 -10.90 8.35
N ILE A 157 7.97 -11.52 9.51
CA ILE A 157 7.05 -11.52 10.65
C ILE A 157 6.78 -10.09 11.14
N THR A 158 7.81 -9.25 11.20
CA THR A 158 7.65 -7.83 11.57
C THR A 158 6.79 -7.08 10.55
N GLY A 159 6.98 -7.34 9.25
CA GLY A 159 6.14 -6.81 8.18
C GLY A 159 4.68 -7.21 8.35
N ILE A 160 4.40 -8.50 8.58
CA ILE A 160 3.04 -9.03 8.82
C ILE A 160 2.37 -8.30 9.99
N LYS A 161 3.07 -8.13 11.13
CA LYS A 161 2.55 -7.42 12.31
C LYS A 161 2.20 -5.95 12.03
N SER A 162 2.93 -5.30 11.14
CA SER A 162 2.62 -3.95 10.68
C SER A 162 1.38 -3.92 9.78
N GLU A 163 1.30 -4.84 8.81
CA GLU A 163 0.19 -4.96 7.87
C GLU A 163 -1.13 -5.34 8.55
N GLU A 164 -1.09 -6.02 9.70
CA GLU A 164 -2.29 -6.36 10.48
C GLU A 164 -3.05 -5.14 11.04
N LYS A 165 -2.45 -3.97 11.01
CA LYS A 165 -3.03 -2.69 11.46
C LYS A 165 -3.32 -1.74 10.30
N ASP A 166 -2.87 -2.08 9.09
CA ASP A 166 -3.07 -1.27 7.90
C ASP A 166 -4.39 -1.64 7.21
N VAL A 167 -5.27 -0.65 7.04
CA VAL A 167 -6.61 -0.85 6.48
C VAL A 167 -6.55 -1.36 5.04
N SER A 168 -5.63 -0.84 4.23
CA SER A 168 -5.47 -1.24 2.83
C SER A 168 -4.91 -2.65 2.70
N ALA A 169 -3.94 -3.03 3.54
CA ALA A 169 -3.38 -4.38 3.58
C ALA A 169 -4.44 -5.41 4.02
N ILE A 170 -5.23 -5.09 5.05
CA ILE A 170 -6.37 -5.92 5.50
C ILE A 170 -7.37 -6.07 4.35
N SER A 171 -7.73 -4.96 3.69
CA SER A 171 -8.69 -4.96 2.59
C SER A 171 -8.24 -5.86 1.44
N ASP A 172 -6.99 -5.72 0.97
CA ASP A 172 -6.47 -6.54 -0.14
C ASP A 172 -6.39 -8.02 0.22
N ARG A 173 -5.96 -8.35 1.43
CA ARG A 173 -5.95 -9.73 1.95
C ARG A 173 -7.35 -10.34 1.93
N VAL A 174 -8.35 -9.63 2.43
CA VAL A 174 -9.73 -10.13 2.47
C VAL A 174 -10.32 -10.22 1.07
N GLN A 175 -10.11 -9.23 0.21
CA GLN A 175 -10.53 -9.24 -1.17
C GLN A 175 -9.98 -10.49 -1.91
N THR A 176 -8.67 -10.72 -1.84
CA THR A 176 -8.03 -11.87 -2.51
C THR A 176 -8.50 -13.21 -1.93
N ALA A 177 -8.58 -13.33 -0.61
CA ALA A 177 -9.04 -14.56 0.05
C ALA A 177 -10.51 -14.88 -0.26
N LEU A 178 -11.39 -13.88 -0.36
CA LEU A 178 -12.79 -14.08 -0.72
C LEU A 178 -12.99 -14.33 -2.22
N ALA A 179 -12.19 -13.71 -3.09
CA ALA A 179 -12.28 -13.88 -4.53
C ALA A 179 -11.80 -15.26 -4.98
N TYR A 180 -10.66 -15.71 -4.48
CA TYR A 180 -10.00 -16.93 -4.93
C TYR A 180 -10.19 -18.13 -3.99
N GLY A 181 -10.45 -17.87 -2.70
CA GLY A 181 -10.41 -18.88 -1.65
C GLY A 181 -9.01 -19.08 -1.07
N LYS A 182 -8.92 -19.36 0.23
CA LYS A 182 -7.63 -19.52 0.95
C LYS A 182 -6.79 -20.73 0.50
N ASN A 183 -7.41 -21.67 -0.23
CA ASN A 183 -6.75 -22.84 -0.80
C ASN A 183 -6.42 -22.67 -2.29
N HIS A 184 -6.25 -21.43 -2.72
CA HIS A 184 -5.85 -21.07 -4.07
C HIS A 184 -4.60 -20.18 -4.01
N PRO A 185 -3.62 -20.31 -4.94
CA PRO A 185 -2.37 -19.53 -4.89
C PRO A 185 -2.55 -18.01 -4.83
N PHE A 186 -3.64 -17.50 -5.42
CA PHE A 186 -3.95 -16.06 -5.38
C PHE A 186 -4.82 -15.62 -4.20
N GLY A 187 -5.30 -16.55 -3.40
CA GLY A 187 -6.15 -16.28 -2.24
C GLY A 187 -5.54 -16.68 -0.90
N GLU A 188 -4.46 -17.47 -0.91
CA GLU A 188 -3.67 -17.72 0.29
C GLU A 188 -2.85 -16.48 0.66
N PHE A 189 -2.51 -16.35 1.92
CA PHE A 189 -1.71 -15.24 2.43
C PHE A 189 -0.83 -15.68 3.59
N MET A 190 0.26 -14.98 3.79
CA MET A 190 1.18 -15.22 4.90
C MET A 190 0.57 -14.79 6.22
N THR A 191 0.81 -15.59 7.25
CA THR A 191 0.55 -15.28 8.66
C THR A 191 1.80 -15.53 9.48
N GLU A 192 1.85 -14.99 10.70
CA GLU A 192 2.96 -15.31 11.62
C GLU A 192 3.10 -16.83 11.83
N GLU A 193 1.97 -17.55 11.91
CA GLU A 193 1.94 -19.00 12.05
C GLU A 193 2.55 -19.70 10.83
N THR A 194 2.08 -19.40 9.62
CA THR A 194 2.56 -20.07 8.41
C THR A 194 4.04 -19.81 8.15
N VAL A 195 4.51 -18.58 8.37
CA VAL A 195 5.93 -18.22 8.26
C VAL A 195 6.76 -18.93 9.35
N ASN A 196 6.23 -19.08 10.57
CA ASN A 196 6.91 -19.83 11.63
C ASN A 196 7.05 -21.33 11.31
N ASN A 197 6.12 -21.91 10.55
CA ASN A 197 6.19 -23.30 10.10
C ASN A 197 7.29 -23.55 9.05
N VAL A 198 7.77 -22.50 8.37
CA VAL A 198 8.84 -22.63 7.37
C VAL A 198 10.19 -22.88 8.03
N THR A 199 10.91 -23.88 7.56
CA THR A 199 12.29 -24.20 7.93
C THR A 199 13.26 -23.88 6.79
N LEU A 200 14.55 -23.78 7.08
CA LEU A 200 15.58 -23.62 6.05
C LEU A 200 15.55 -24.75 5.02
N LEU A 201 15.25 -25.98 5.46
CA LEU A 201 15.11 -27.12 4.57
C LEU A 201 13.95 -26.94 3.57
N ASP A 202 12.83 -26.31 4.01
CA ASP A 202 11.71 -26.03 3.12
C ASP A 202 12.09 -25.01 2.05
N VAL A 203 12.86 -23.98 2.40
CA VAL A 203 13.43 -22.98 1.46
C VAL A 203 14.31 -23.68 0.43
N GLU A 204 15.23 -24.55 0.86
CA GLU A 204 16.07 -25.33 -0.06
C GLU A 204 15.26 -26.24 -0.99
N GLN A 205 14.21 -26.89 -0.45
CA GLN A 205 13.35 -27.77 -1.23
C GLN A 205 12.52 -26.98 -2.25
N PHE A 206 11.97 -25.82 -1.83
CA PHE A 206 11.24 -24.92 -2.71
C PHE A 206 12.12 -24.47 -3.87
N TYR A 207 13.33 -23.96 -3.58
CA TYR A 207 14.30 -23.55 -4.59
C TYR A 207 14.59 -24.70 -5.56
N ARG A 208 14.92 -25.91 -5.08
CA ARG A 208 15.23 -27.07 -5.94
C ARG A 208 14.06 -27.51 -6.80
N SER A 209 12.81 -27.32 -6.32
CA SER A 209 11.60 -27.75 -7.01
C SER A 209 11.14 -26.76 -8.08
N TYR A 210 11.30 -25.47 -7.83
CA TYR A 210 10.68 -24.43 -8.67
C TYR A 210 11.69 -23.55 -9.41
N PHE A 211 12.93 -23.44 -8.96
CA PHE A 211 13.98 -22.75 -9.69
C PHE A 211 14.64 -23.72 -10.70
N VAL A 212 13.88 -24.03 -11.76
CA VAL A 212 14.24 -25.09 -12.73
C VAL A 212 14.17 -24.58 -14.18
N PRO A 213 14.99 -25.14 -15.11
CA PRO A 213 15.13 -24.57 -16.45
C PRO A 213 13.98 -24.90 -17.41
N ALA A 214 13.06 -25.81 -17.09
CA ALA A 214 12.04 -26.28 -18.04
C ALA A 214 11.12 -25.17 -18.57
N ASN A 215 10.76 -24.21 -17.71
CA ASN A 215 9.91 -23.07 -18.04
C ASN A 215 10.70 -21.75 -18.01
N ALA A 216 12.04 -21.82 -18.08
CA ALA A 216 12.88 -20.66 -17.95
C ALA A 216 13.20 -19.99 -19.28
N TYR A 217 13.16 -18.67 -19.28
CA TYR A 217 13.53 -17.79 -20.38
C TYR A 217 14.60 -16.82 -19.90
N LEU A 218 15.70 -16.76 -20.64
CA LEU A 218 16.75 -15.77 -20.42
C LEU A 218 16.72 -14.75 -21.54
N VAL A 219 16.53 -13.50 -21.24
CA VAL A 219 16.50 -12.40 -22.19
C VAL A 219 17.76 -11.55 -21.99
N VAL A 220 18.56 -11.36 -23.02
CA VAL A 220 19.75 -10.51 -23.03
C VAL A 220 19.53 -9.37 -24.02
N ILE A 221 19.66 -8.13 -23.51
CA ILE A 221 19.35 -6.92 -24.28
C ILE A 221 20.49 -5.93 -24.14
N GLY A 222 20.92 -5.35 -25.24
CA GLY A 222 21.88 -4.24 -25.21
C GLY A 222 23.02 -4.35 -26.21
N ASP A 223 24.12 -3.69 -25.88
CA ASP A 223 25.33 -3.64 -26.70
C ASP A 223 26.13 -4.93 -26.54
N VAL A 224 25.66 -5.95 -27.22
CA VAL A 224 26.21 -7.33 -27.22
C VAL A 224 26.09 -7.95 -28.61
N GLU A 225 26.96 -8.91 -28.90
CA GLU A 225 26.91 -9.74 -30.12
C GLU A 225 26.29 -11.11 -29.80
N PHE A 226 25.41 -11.61 -30.67
CA PHE A 226 24.70 -12.87 -30.47
C PHE A 226 25.61 -14.06 -30.19
N GLU A 227 26.68 -14.25 -30.96
CA GLU A 227 27.58 -15.39 -30.78
C GLU A 227 28.33 -15.32 -29.44
N THR A 228 28.70 -14.12 -28.99
CA THR A 228 29.31 -13.88 -27.67
C THR A 228 28.33 -14.24 -26.57
N VAL A 229 27.09 -13.76 -26.66
CA VAL A 229 26.03 -14.10 -25.69
C VAL A 229 25.83 -15.60 -25.65
N LYS A 230 25.72 -16.26 -26.80
CA LYS A 230 25.51 -17.71 -26.90
C LYS A 230 26.63 -18.51 -26.24
N GLU A 231 27.88 -18.13 -26.46
CA GLU A 231 29.03 -18.78 -25.85
C GLU A 231 29.00 -18.63 -24.31
N LEU A 232 28.87 -17.39 -23.84
CA LEU A 232 28.91 -17.07 -22.42
C LEU A 232 27.71 -17.66 -21.65
N VAL A 233 26.51 -17.55 -22.18
CA VAL A 233 25.29 -18.13 -21.57
C VAL A 233 25.37 -19.65 -21.55
N THR A 234 25.85 -20.27 -22.65
CA THR A 234 26.06 -21.72 -22.68
C THR A 234 27.01 -22.17 -21.58
N LYS A 235 28.13 -21.47 -21.41
CA LYS A 235 29.12 -21.77 -20.35
C LYS A 235 28.49 -21.60 -18.96
N ALA A 236 27.79 -20.51 -18.71
CA ALA A 236 27.25 -20.16 -17.39
C ALA A 236 26.06 -21.05 -16.96
N PHE A 237 25.17 -21.41 -17.89
CA PHE A 237 23.91 -22.10 -17.56
C PHE A 237 23.86 -23.58 -17.94
N THR A 238 24.84 -24.14 -18.62
CA THR A 238 24.94 -25.60 -18.85
C THR A 238 24.99 -26.41 -17.55
N PRO A 239 25.60 -25.95 -16.44
CA PRO A 239 25.57 -26.65 -15.16
C PRO A 239 24.19 -26.74 -14.52
N TRP A 240 23.22 -25.91 -14.93
CA TRP A 240 21.87 -25.94 -14.40
C TRP A 240 21.18 -27.23 -14.81
N SER A 241 20.94 -28.11 -13.84
CA SER A 241 20.41 -29.43 -14.08
C SER A 241 19.01 -29.41 -14.69
N LYS A 242 18.80 -30.22 -15.72
CA LYS A 242 17.46 -30.36 -16.35
C LYS A 242 16.46 -30.88 -15.32
N ALA A 243 15.41 -30.12 -15.07
CA ALA A 243 14.32 -30.49 -14.17
C ALA A 243 13.02 -29.77 -14.61
N VAL A 244 11.89 -30.30 -14.16
CA VAL A 244 10.55 -29.71 -14.36
C VAL A 244 9.92 -29.44 -13.00
N PRO A 245 9.12 -28.37 -12.84
CA PRO A 245 8.44 -28.10 -11.58
C PRO A 245 7.36 -29.16 -11.29
N PRO A 246 7.00 -29.36 -10.02
CA PRO A 246 5.86 -30.20 -9.66
C PRO A 246 4.56 -29.71 -10.32
N SER A 247 3.68 -30.65 -10.67
CA SER A 247 2.34 -30.32 -11.13
C SER A 247 1.47 -29.96 -9.92
N LEU A 248 0.85 -28.79 -9.95
CA LEU A 248 -0.07 -28.32 -8.92
C LEU A 248 -1.50 -28.35 -9.44
N SER A 249 -2.45 -28.63 -8.55
CA SER A 249 -3.87 -28.62 -8.87
C SER A 249 -4.64 -27.85 -7.80
N TYR A 250 -5.41 -26.86 -8.21
CA TYR A 250 -6.33 -26.09 -7.40
C TYR A 250 -7.62 -25.85 -8.17
N SER A 251 -8.70 -25.57 -7.46
CA SER A 251 -10.00 -25.28 -8.10
C SER A 251 -10.05 -23.87 -8.61
N ASP A 252 -10.66 -23.67 -9.78
CA ASP A 252 -10.92 -22.33 -10.28
C ASP A 252 -11.79 -21.51 -9.31
N PRO A 253 -11.47 -20.21 -9.13
CA PRO A 253 -12.29 -19.32 -8.31
C PRO A 253 -13.68 -19.13 -8.92
N LYS A 254 -14.66 -18.85 -8.06
CA LYS A 254 -16.06 -18.67 -8.46
C LYS A 254 -16.64 -17.42 -7.84
N ASP A 255 -17.52 -16.77 -8.60
CA ASP A 255 -18.33 -15.68 -8.08
C ASP A 255 -19.37 -16.15 -7.07
N VAL A 256 -19.87 -15.21 -6.28
CA VAL A 256 -21.03 -15.41 -5.41
C VAL A 256 -22.30 -15.55 -6.25
N GLN A 257 -23.37 -16.09 -5.64
CA GLN A 257 -24.63 -16.31 -6.35
C GLN A 257 -25.43 -15.02 -6.57
N TYR A 258 -25.20 -14.00 -5.74
CA TYR A 258 -25.85 -12.70 -5.79
C TYR A 258 -24.91 -11.64 -5.21
N THR A 259 -25.11 -10.39 -5.57
CA THR A 259 -24.31 -9.28 -5.05
C THR A 259 -24.48 -9.12 -3.57
N GLN A 260 -23.38 -9.06 -2.83
CA GLN A 260 -23.32 -8.98 -1.39
C GLN A 260 -22.20 -8.05 -0.94
N ILE A 261 -22.41 -7.36 0.18
CA ILE A 261 -21.38 -6.59 0.88
C ILE A 261 -20.68 -7.53 1.87
N ASN A 262 -19.37 -7.59 1.80
CA ASN A 262 -18.50 -8.32 2.72
C ASN A 262 -17.76 -7.27 3.55
N PHE A 263 -18.22 -7.08 4.78
CA PHE A 263 -17.73 -6.03 5.65
C PHE A 263 -16.68 -6.54 6.62
N VAL A 264 -15.59 -5.77 6.76
CA VAL A 264 -14.51 -5.99 7.74
C VAL A 264 -14.41 -4.77 8.63
N ASP A 265 -14.62 -4.96 9.92
CA ASP A 265 -14.52 -3.90 10.91
C ASP A 265 -13.04 -3.64 11.27
N VAL A 266 -12.60 -2.41 11.06
CA VAL A 266 -11.31 -1.89 11.52
C VAL A 266 -11.55 -0.63 12.36
N PRO A 267 -11.62 -0.75 13.69
CA PRO A 267 -12.09 0.31 14.58
C PRO A 267 -11.37 1.65 14.46
N ASN A 268 -10.10 1.64 14.05
CA ASN A 268 -9.28 2.85 13.91
C ASN A 268 -9.19 3.36 12.47
N ALA A 269 -10.00 2.83 11.55
CA ALA A 269 -9.98 3.28 10.17
C ALA A 269 -10.55 4.70 10.04
N VAL A 270 -9.74 5.63 9.55
CA VAL A 270 -10.15 7.02 9.27
C VAL A 270 -10.81 7.15 7.89
N GLN A 271 -10.57 6.18 7.02
CA GLN A 271 -11.17 6.04 5.69
C GLN A 271 -11.56 4.58 5.48
N SER A 272 -12.55 4.36 4.62
CA SER A 272 -12.96 3.02 4.20
C SER A 272 -12.32 2.65 2.86
N GLU A 273 -11.86 1.42 2.74
CA GLU A 273 -11.57 0.79 1.45
C GLU A 273 -12.86 0.17 0.92
N VAL A 274 -13.20 0.48 -0.32
CA VAL A 274 -14.36 -0.06 -1.03
C VAL A 274 -13.90 -0.68 -2.34
N ALA A 275 -14.24 -1.94 -2.56
CA ALA A 275 -13.99 -2.62 -3.81
C ALA A 275 -15.25 -3.38 -4.27
N VAL A 276 -15.58 -3.27 -5.56
CA VAL A 276 -16.60 -4.09 -6.23
C VAL A 276 -15.88 -5.00 -7.21
N GLU A 277 -16.03 -6.31 -7.03
CA GLU A 277 -15.25 -7.29 -7.75
C GLU A 277 -16.06 -8.50 -8.23
N ASN A 278 -15.62 -9.08 -9.33
CA ASN A 278 -16.06 -10.37 -9.83
C ASN A 278 -14.90 -11.15 -10.47
N ILE A 279 -15.07 -12.45 -10.64
CA ILE A 279 -14.11 -13.31 -11.33
C ILE A 279 -14.35 -13.24 -12.83
N THR A 280 -13.26 -13.16 -13.60
CA THR A 280 -13.31 -13.18 -15.06
C THR A 280 -12.20 -14.06 -15.62
N ASN A 281 -12.51 -14.83 -16.67
CA ASN A 281 -11.54 -15.65 -17.38
C ASN A 281 -11.13 -14.94 -18.68
N LEU A 282 -10.11 -14.10 -18.60
CA LEU A 282 -9.55 -13.37 -19.73
C LEU A 282 -8.11 -13.81 -19.94
N LYS A 283 -7.77 -14.16 -21.20
CA LYS A 283 -6.41 -14.50 -21.63
C LYS A 283 -5.94 -13.54 -22.71
N MET A 284 -4.64 -13.32 -22.83
CA MET A 284 -4.10 -12.42 -23.87
C MET A 284 -4.43 -12.89 -25.29
N LYS A 285 -4.61 -14.19 -25.50
CA LYS A 285 -4.97 -14.78 -26.79
C LYS A 285 -6.47 -14.73 -27.15
N ASP A 286 -7.32 -14.31 -26.22
CA ASP A 286 -8.77 -14.23 -26.48
C ASP A 286 -9.06 -13.11 -27.48
N GLU A 287 -10.06 -13.36 -28.37
CA GLU A 287 -10.42 -12.40 -29.42
C GLU A 287 -10.86 -11.05 -28.84
N ASP A 288 -11.56 -11.05 -27.71
CA ASP A 288 -12.06 -9.86 -27.01
C ASP A 288 -11.08 -9.25 -26.00
N TYR A 289 -9.81 -9.68 -26.01
CA TYR A 289 -8.80 -9.16 -25.08
C TYR A 289 -8.65 -7.64 -25.14
N LEU A 290 -8.51 -7.08 -26.34
CA LEU A 290 -8.34 -5.62 -26.51
C LEU A 290 -9.63 -4.86 -26.20
N ASP A 291 -10.80 -5.44 -26.52
CA ASP A 291 -12.11 -4.88 -26.22
C ASP A 291 -12.31 -4.73 -24.70
N ALA A 292 -11.94 -5.78 -23.95
CA ALA A 292 -11.99 -5.81 -22.50
C ALA A 292 -11.02 -4.79 -21.86
N LEU A 293 -9.82 -4.63 -22.43
CA LEU A 293 -8.89 -3.61 -21.99
C LEU A 293 -9.43 -2.19 -22.20
N LEU A 294 -10.08 -1.93 -23.37
CA LEU A 294 -10.72 -0.64 -23.64
C LEU A 294 -11.89 -0.38 -22.69
N ALA A 295 -12.74 -1.39 -22.45
CA ALA A 295 -13.83 -1.29 -21.49
C ALA A 295 -13.32 -0.91 -20.09
N ASN A 296 -12.29 -1.60 -19.60
CA ASN A 296 -11.66 -1.27 -18.32
C ASN A 296 -11.01 0.12 -18.31
N ARG A 297 -10.40 0.52 -19.43
CA ARG A 297 -9.79 1.85 -19.56
C ARG A 297 -10.81 2.97 -19.43
N ILE A 298 -11.98 2.82 -20.04
CA ILE A 298 -13.09 3.79 -19.99
C ILE A 298 -13.70 3.80 -18.58
N LEU A 299 -13.88 2.63 -17.96
CA LEU A 299 -14.47 2.52 -16.65
C LEU A 299 -13.60 3.16 -15.54
N GLY A 300 -12.33 2.75 -15.41
CA GLY A 300 -11.50 3.16 -14.29
C GLY A 300 -10.00 3.22 -14.59
N GLY A 301 -9.59 3.27 -15.87
CA GLY A 301 -8.18 3.22 -16.25
C GLY A 301 -7.40 4.54 -16.11
N GLY A 302 -7.85 5.52 -15.38
CA GLY A 302 -7.13 6.77 -15.10
C GLY A 302 -8.02 7.99 -14.91
N GLY A 303 -7.43 9.19 -14.82
CA GLY A 303 -8.11 10.42 -14.42
C GLY A 303 -9.25 10.92 -15.33
N GLN A 304 -9.39 10.40 -16.56
CA GLN A 304 -10.51 10.72 -17.44
C GLN A 304 -11.55 9.58 -17.49
N ALA A 305 -11.35 8.52 -16.71
CA ALA A 305 -12.27 7.40 -16.65
C ALA A 305 -13.50 7.70 -15.79
N ARG A 306 -14.60 7.00 -16.04
CA ARG A 306 -15.91 7.25 -15.42
C ARG A 306 -15.83 7.22 -13.87
N LEU A 307 -15.19 6.23 -13.28
CA LEU A 307 -15.04 6.12 -11.82
C LEU A 307 -14.33 7.33 -11.21
N PHE A 308 -13.24 7.77 -11.83
CA PHE A 308 -12.50 8.92 -11.36
C PHE A 308 -13.31 10.22 -11.49
N GLN A 309 -13.95 10.44 -12.65
CA GLN A 309 -14.78 11.62 -12.88
C GLN A 309 -15.96 11.67 -11.90
N ASN A 310 -16.67 10.55 -11.70
CA ASN A 310 -17.81 10.49 -10.78
C ASN A 310 -17.37 10.69 -9.32
N LEU A 311 -16.51 9.81 -8.77
CA LEU A 311 -16.27 9.78 -7.33
C LEU A 311 -15.33 10.90 -6.86
N ARG A 312 -14.35 11.31 -7.70
CA ARG A 312 -13.43 12.37 -7.33
C ARG A 312 -13.91 13.76 -7.77
N GLU A 313 -14.10 13.95 -9.09
CA GLU A 313 -14.33 15.29 -9.65
C GLU A 313 -15.74 15.80 -9.33
N ASP A 314 -16.77 14.97 -9.53
CA ASP A 314 -18.16 15.39 -9.32
C ASP A 314 -18.57 15.36 -7.85
N LYS A 315 -18.20 14.31 -7.11
CA LYS A 315 -18.70 14.07 -5.74
C LYS A 315 -17.70 14.38 -4.63
N GLY A 316 -16.41 14.39 -4.92
CA GLY A 316 -15.36 14.64 -3.93
C GLY A 316 -15.31 13.59 -2.80
N TYR A 317 -15.67 12.34 -3.07
CA TYR A 317 -15.70 11.27 -2.07
C TYR A 317 -14.31 10.70 -1.79
N THR A 318 -13.41 10.77 -2.76
CA THR A 318 -12.09 10.16 -2.75
C THR A 318 -11.05 11.03 -3.45
N TYR A 319 -9.77 10.71 -3.27
CA TYR A 319 -8.67 11.23 -4.11
C TYR A 319 -8.55 10.50 -5.45
N GLY A 320 -9.19 9.35 -5.62
CA GLY A 320 -9.24 8.61 -6.87
C GLY A 320 -10.03 7.32 -6.76
N SER A 321 -10.70 6.96 -7.86
CA SER A 321 -11.38 5.68 -8.01
C SER A 321 -10.96 5.06 -9.35
N TYR A 322 -10.61 3.78 -9.33
CA TYR A 322 -10.01 3.10 -10.47
C TYR A 322 -10.59 1.70 -10.66
N SER A 323 -10.28 1.08 -11.79
CA SER A 323 -10.57 -0.34 -12.02
C SER A 323 -9.35 -1.08 -12.55
N GLY A 324 -9.28 -2.37 -12.20
CA GLY A 324 -8.23 -3.29 -12.62
C GLY A 324 -8.81 -4.52 -13.33
N LEU A 325 -8.25 -4.85 -14.48
CA LEU A 325 -8.55 -6.06 -15.23
C LEU A 325 -7.23 -6.69 -15.68
N ARG A 326 -7.04 -7.97 -15.39
CA ARG A 326 -5.81 -8.69 -15.76
C ARG A 326 -6.16 -9.96 -16.52
N ALA A 327 -5.43 -10.19 -17.61
CA ALA A 327 -5.41 -11.48 -18.28
C ALA A 327 -4.43 -12.43 -17.59
N ASN A 328 -4.77 -13.72 -17.51
CA ASN A 328 -3.91 -14.75 -16.99
C ASN A 328 -4.20 -16.09 -17.65
N LYS A 329 -3.17 -16.81 -18.07
CA LYS A 329 -3.31 -18.09 -18.78
C LYS A 329 -3.58 -19.28 -17.84
N PHE A 330 -3.22 -19.18 -16.57
CA PHE A 330 -3.26 -20.28 -15.62
C PHE A 330 -4.56 -20.35 -14.82
N SER A 331 -5.18 -19.23 -14.52
CA SER A 331 -6.37 -19.15 -13.67
C SER A 331 -7.24 -17.95 -14.04
N PRO A 332 -8.57 -18.02 -13.88
CA PRO A 332 -9.40 -16.84 -13.88
C PRO A 332 -8.91 -15.82 -12.86
N MET A 333 -9.03 -14.53 -13.19
CA MET A 333 -8.57 -13.43 -12.36
C MET A 333 -9.74 -12.58 -11.89
N ARG A 334 -9.55 -11.84 -10.80
CA ARG A 334 -10.56 -10.87 -10.39
C ARG A 334 -10.47 -9.61 -11.26
N PHE A 335 -11.63 -9.13 -11.72
CA PHE A 335 -11.85 -7.74 -12.02
C PHE A 335 -12.18 -7.02 -10.72
N ASN A 336 -11.68 -5.81 -10.51
CA ASN A 336 -12.03 -4.99 -9.36
C ASN A 336 -12.18 -3.51 -9.75
N ALA A 337 -13.19 -2.84 -9.20
CA ALA A 337 -13.36 -1.39 -9.21
C ALA A 337 -13.30 -0.89 -7.75
N TYR A 338 -12.44 0.06 -7.44
CA TYR A 338 -12.09 0.37 -6.05
C TYR A 338 -11.86 1.86 -5.79
N ALA A 339 -12.04 2.24 -4.54
CA ALA A 339 -11.73 3.57 -4.02
C ALA A 339 -11.46 3.53 -2.53
N GLN A 340 -10.55 4.41 -2.06
CA GLN A 340 -10.41 4.76 -0.66
C GLN A 340 -11.24 6.02 -0.40
N VAL A 341 -12.22 5.95 0.51
CA VAL A 341 -13.22 7.00 0.70
C VAL A 341 -13.36 7.43 2.16
N ARG A 342 -13.88 8.62 2.39
CA ARG A 342 -14.24 9.03 3.76
C ARG A 342 -15.35 8.13 4.31
N ASN A 343 -15.28 7.76 5.59
CA ASN A 343 -16.28 6.88 6.23
C ASN A 343 -17.72 7.36 6.01
N ALA A 344 -17.98 8.67 6.09
CA ALA A 344 -19.31 9.26 5.93
C ALA A 344 -19.95 9.06 4.54
N VAL A 345 -19.22 8.61 3.53
CA VAL A 345 -19.70 8.43 2.14
C VAL A 345 -19.46 7.02 1.61
N THR A 346 -19.18 6.07 2.51
CA THR A 346 -18.86 4.67 2.15
C THR A 346 -20.03 3.99 1.42
N ASP A 347 -21.24 4.08 1.94
CA ASP A 347 -22.46 3.55 1.35
C ASP A 347 -22.75 4.15 -0.03
N SER A 348 -22.65 5.46 -0.14
CA SER A 348 -22.83 6.20 -1.39
C SER A 348 -21.79 5.81 -2.42
N SER A 349 -20.52 5.60 -2.02
CA SER A 349 -19.44 5.17 -2.90
C SER A 349 -19.67 3.77 -3.45
N VAL A 350 -20.17 2.84 -2.64
CA VAL A 350 -20.60 1.51 -3.11
C VAL A 350 -21.62 1.63 -4.23
N VAL A 351 -22.66 2.45 -4.02
CA VAL A 351 -23.74 2.65 -5.00
C VAL A 351 -23.19 3.27 -6.30
N GLU A 352 -22.33 4.27 -6.20
CA GLU A 352 -21.79 4.95 -7.39
C GLU A 352 -20.84 4.05 -8.20
N ILE A 353 -20.00 3.24 -7.56
CA ILE A 353 -19.17 2.25 -8.26
C ILE A 353 -20.04 1.23 -8.99
N LEU A 354 -21.07 0.70 -8.32
CA LEU A 354 -22.03 -0.23 -8.94
C LEU A 354 -22.75 0.40 -10.13
N LYS A 355 -23.16 1.67 -10.04
CA LYS A 355 -23.82 2.39 -11.14
C LYS A 355 -22.90 2.55 -12.38
N GLU A 356 -21.63 2.87 -12.18
CA GLU A 356 -20.71 3.02 -13.31
C GLU A 356 -20.43 1.67 -13.99
N ILE A 357 -20.34 0.58 -13.23
CA ILE A 357 -20.22 -0.77 -13.78
C ILE A 357 -21.52 -1.16 -14.52
N ASP A 358 -22.68 -0.91 -13.93
CA ASP A 358 -23.98 -1.18 -14.57
C ASP A 358 -24.14 -0.40 -15.87
N LYS A 359 -23.77 0.87 -15.88
CA LYS A 359 -23.85 1.73 -17.05
C LYS A 359 -22.96 1.25 -18.20
N ILE A 360 -21.69 0.85 -17.94
CA ILE A 360 -20.81 0.37 -19.01
C ILE A 360 -21.22 -1.00 -19.54
N THR A 361 -21.96 -1.79 -18.76
CA THR A 361 -22.48 -3.10 -19.18
C THR A 361 -23.88 -3.03 -19.82
N SER A 362 -24.60 -1.92 -19.69
CA SER A 362 -25.97 -1.76 -20.24
C SER A 362 -26.05 -0.82 -21.43
N GLU A 363 -25.15 0.14 -21.56
CA GLU A 363 -25.18 1.18 -22.57
C GLU A 363 -23.86 1.24 -23.35
N PRO A 364 -23.88 1.45 -24.68
CA PRO A 364 -22.68 1.70 -25.45
C PRO A 364 -21.94 2.93 -24.95
N VAL A 365 -20.62 2.90 -24.98
CA VAL A 365 -19.77 4.05 -24.67
C VAL A 365 -19.94 5.16 -25.71
N SER A 366 -19.64 6.41 -25.36
CA SER A 366 -19.67 7.52 -26.32
C SER A 366 -18.52 7.44 -27.33
N ASP A 367 -18.67 8.12 -28.47
CA ASP A 367 -17.62 8.21 -29.46
C ASP A 367 -16.34 8.85 -28.92
N GLU A 368 -16.50 9.84 -28.04
CA GLU A 368 -15.40 10.52 -27.39
C GLU A 368 -14.65 9.60 -26.40
N GLU A 369 -15.35 8.85 -25.55
CA GLU A 369 -14.72 7.89 -24.63
C GLU A 369 -13.92 6.83 -25.40
N LEU A 370 -14.52 6.26 -26.47
CA LEU A 370 -13.84 5.27 -27.29
C LEU A 370 -12.61 5.84 -28.00
N ALA A 371 -12.73 7.02 -28.62
CA ALA A 371 -11.63 7.67 -29.29
C ALA A 371 -10.48 8.00 -28.34
N ASN A 372 -10.77 8.54 -27.14
CA ASN A 372 -9.79 8.84 -26.12
C ASN A 372 -9.08 7.59 -25.59
N ALA A 373 -9.81 6.50 -25.37
CA ALA A 373 -9.24 5.24 -24.90
C ALA A 373 -8.31 4.63 -25.97
N LYS A 374 -8.74 4.58 -27.25
CA LYS A 374 -7.90 4.13 -28.37
C LYS A 374 -6.63 4.96 -28.53
N ALA A 375 -6.76 6.30 -28.52
CA ALA A 375 -5.64 7.20 -28.65
C ALA A 375 -4.60 7.00 -27.53
N LYS A 376 -5.08 6.78 -26.31
CA LYS A 376 -4.20 6.51 -25.14
C LYS A 376 -3.44 5.20 -25.30
N TYR A 377 -4.12 4.12 -25.70
CA TYR A 377 -3.46 2.83 -25.91
C TYR A 377 -2.48 2.88 -27.08
N ALA A 378 -2.88 3.47 -28.23
CA ALA A 378 -2.02 3.63 -29.38
C ALA A 378 -0.76 4.46 -29.04
N GLY A 379 -0.94 5.61 -28.39
CA GLY A 379 0.17 6.45 -27.97
C GLY A 379 1.12 5.75 -26.99
N SER A 380 0.58 5.05 -25.99
CA SER A 380 1.39 4.30 -25.03
C SER A 380 2.15 3.16 -25.70
N PHE A 381 1.52 2.45 -26.63
CA PHE A 381 2.14 1.36 -27.38
C PHE A 381 3.30 1.86 -28.24
N VAL A 382 3.09 2.93 -29.02
CA VAL A 382 4.13 3.50 -29.88
C VAL A 382 5.32 4.01 -29.06
N MET A 383 5.04 4.74 -27.96
CA MET A 383 6.11 5.23 -27.09
C MET A 383 6.88 4.09 -26.41
N ALA A 384 6.22 3.00 -26.07
CA ALA A 384 6.86 1.84 -25.47
C ALA A 384 7.86 1.15 -26.42
N LEU A 385 7.61 1.17 -27.74
CA LEU A 385 8.49 0.56 -28.74
C LEU A 385 9.87 1.24 -28.87
N GLU A 386 10.05 2.45 -28.35
CA GLU A 386 11.36 3.10 -28.30
C GLU A 386 12.32 2.37 -27.35
N LYS A 387 11.80 1.57 -26.42
CA LYS A 387 12.57 0.82 -25.43
C LYS A 387 12.88 -0.59 -25.95
N PRO A 388 14.15 -1.00 -26.06
CA PRO A 388 14.52 -2.36 -26.49
C PRO A 388 13.91 -3.45 -25.60
N GLU A 389 13.72 -3.15 -24.31
CA GLU A 389 13.10 -4.05 -23.33
C GLU A 389 11.65 -4.39 -23.70
N THR A 390 10.92 -3.44 -24.27
CA THR A 390 9.54 -3.67 -24.72
C THR A 390 9.50 -4.71 -25.84
N VAL A 391 10.40 -4.60 -26.81
CA VAL A 391 10.50 -5.57 -27.93
C VAL A 391 10.80 -6.97 -27.38
N ALA A 392 11.73 -7.06 -26.43
CA ALA A 392 12.07 -8.32 -25.80
C ALA A 392 10.89 -8.92 -25.01
N ASN A 393 10.18 -8.09 -24.25
CA ASN A 393 9.00 -8.53 -23.49
C ASN A 393 7.86 -8.97 -24.44
N TYR A 394 7.67 -8.31 -25.57
CA TYR A 394 6.69 -8.73 -26.56
C TYR A 394 7.05 -10.10 -27.17
N ALA A 395 8.30 -10.32 -27.49
CA ALA A 395 8.77 -11.61 -27.95
C ALA A 395 8.61 -12.72 -26.89
N LEU A 396 8.87 -12.37 -25.63
CA LEU A 396 8.65 -13.29 -24.48
C LEU A 396 7.15 -13.61 -24.34
N ASN A 397 6.26 -12.61 -24.37
CA ASN A 397 4.81 -12.81 -24.28
C ASN A 397 4.27 -13.67 -25.41
N ILE A 398 4.79 -13.51 -26.64
CA ILE A 398 4.41 -14.39 -27.77
C ILE A 398 4.67 -15.86 -27.42
N GLU A 399 5.80 -16.16 -26.79
CA GLU A 399 6.16 -17.51 -26.40
C GLU A 399 5.37 -18.02 -25.16
N THR A 400 5.27 -17.16 -24.13
CA THR A 400 4.69 -17.58 -22.85
C THR A 400 3.17 -17.61 -22.87
N GLU A 401 2.52 -16.73 -23.65
CA GLU A 401 1.05 -16.62 -23.74
C GLU A 401 0.48 -17.34 -24.98
N ASP A 402 1.33 -18.03 -25.75
CA ASP A 402 0.93 -18.75 -26.97
C ASP A 402 0.19 -17.83 -27.97
N LEU A 403 0.78 -16.64 -28.24
CA LEU A 403 0.19 -15.63 -29.12
C LEU A 403 0.61 -15.86 -30.59
N PRO A 404 -0.21 -15.40 -31.55
CA PRO A 404 0.21 -15.30 -32.96
C PRO A 404 1.50 -14.47 -33.08
N LYS A 405 2.37 -14.83 -34.01
CA LYS A 405 3.65 -14.14 -34.22
C LYS A 405 3.49 -12.66 -34.58
N ASP A 406 2.43 -12.32 -35.25
CA ASP A 406 2.07 -10.98 -35.70
C ASP A 406 1.19 -10.21 -34.68
N PHE A 407 1.02 -10.75 -33.46
CA PHE A 407 0.14 -10.18 -32.44
C PHE A 407 0.40 -8.68 -32.20
N TYR A 408 1.66 -8.30 -32.06
CA TYR A 408 2.04 -6.90 -31.82
C TYR A 408 2.21 -6.09 -33.11
N GLU A 409 2.45 -6.72 -34.26
CA GLU A 409 2.49 -6.03 -35.54
C GLU A 409 1.10 -5.54 -35.96
N THR A 410 0.07 -6.33 -35.68
CA THR A 410 -1.34 -6.03 -35.98
C THR A 410 -2.06 -5.29 -34.85
N TYR A 411 -1.38 -4.99 -33.76
CA TYR A 411 -1.98 -4.44 -32.54
C TYR A 411 -2.75 -3.14 -32.79
N LEU A 412 -2.15 -2.17 -33.50
CA LEU A 412 -2.79 -0.87 -33.77
C LEU A 412 -3.98 -1.01 -34.73
N GLU A 413 -3.89 -1.89 -35.73
CA GLU A 413 -4.97 -2.16 -36.66
C GLU A 413 -6.17 -2.80 -35.92
N ARG A 414 -5.92 -3.80 -35.09
CA ARG A 414 -6.96 -4.42 -34.25
C ARG A 414 -7.58 -3.42 -33.26
N LEU A 415 -6.76 -2.59 -32.62
CA LEU A 415 -7.24 -1.55 -31.72
C LEU A 415 -8.14 -0.53 -32.41
N ASP A 416 -7.78 -0.12 -33.63
CA ASP A 416 -8.56 0.84 -34.43
C ASP A 416 -9.90 0.25 -34.91
N ALA A 417 -9.96 -1.03 -35.17
CA ALA A 417 -11.15 -1.74 -35.64
C ALA A 417 -12.24 -1.89 -34.56
N ILE A 418 -11.92 -1.76 -33.28
CA ILE A 418 -12.86 -1.97 -32.15
C ILE A 418 -14.03 -0.97 -32.24
N THR A 419 -15.24 -1.46 -32.10
CA THR A 419 -16.47 -0.66 -32.08
C THR A 419 -17.01 -0.45 -30.67
N LYS A 420 -18.00 0.44 -30.52
CA LYS A 420 -18.71 0.64 -29.23
C LYS A 420 -19.44 -0.63 -28.80
N GLU A 421 -19.95 -1.37 -29.75
CA GLU A 421 -20.65 -2.64 -29.57
C GLU A 421 -19.71 -3.73 -29.06
N ASP A 422 -18.46 -3.76 -29.49
CA ASP A 422 -17.44 -4.71 -29.04
C ASP A 422 -17.04 -4.40 -27.59
N VAL A 423 -16.84 -3.12 -27.25
CA VAL A 423 -16.61 -2.67 -25.88
C VAL A 423 -17.77 -3.05 -24.97
N LEU A 424 -19.02 -2.85 -25.41
CA LEU A 424 -20.21 -3.23 -24.63
C LEU A 424 -20.28 -4.74 -24.38
N LYS A 425 -20.05 -5.56 -25.42
CA LYS A 425 -20.03 -7.02 -25.29
C LYS A 425 -18.93 -7.50 -24.34
N ALA A 426 -17.74 -6.93 -24.44
CA ALA A 426 -16.65 -7.25 -23.55
C ALA A 426 -16.96 -6.84 -22.09
N ALA A 427 -17.53 -5.64 -21.88
CA ALA A 427 -17.97 -5.21 -20.56
C ALA A 427 -19.01 -6.18 -19.98
N GLN A 428 -20.02 -6.59 -20.76
CA GLN A 428 -21.04 -7.57 -20.34
C GLN A 428 -20.47 -8.95 -19.99
N LYS A 429 -19.39 -9.35 -20.64
CA LYS A 429 -18.73 -10.63 -20.39
C LYS A 429 -17.84 -10.62 -19.16
N HIS A 430 -17.16 -9.49 -18.88
CA HIS A 430 -16.08 -9.44 -17.91
C HIS A 430 -16.43 -8.68 -16.63
N PHE A 431 -17.44 -7.82 -16.64
CA PHE A 431 -17.88 -7.04 -15.47
C PHE A 431 -19.28 -7.45 -15.06
N SER A 432 -19.52 -7.55 -13.77
CA SER A 432 -20.82 -7.95 -13.25
C SER A 432 -21.23 -7.14 -12.03
N THR A 433 -22.52 -6.75 -12.00
CA THR A 433 -23.19 -6.18 -10.81
C THR A 433 -24.24 -7.11 -10.23
N SER A 434 -24.50 -8.26 -10.86
CA SER A 434 -25.55 -9.20 -10.42
C SER A 434 -25.07 -10.23 -9.41
N ASN A 435 -23.78 -10.54 -9.42
CA ASN A 435 -23.10 -11.51 -8.57
C ASN A 435 -21.71 -11.01 -8.12
N ALA A 436 -21.63 -9.71 -7.86
CA ALA A 436 -20.40 -9.06 -7.41
C ALA A 436 -20.18 -9.24 -5.91
N ARG A 437 -18.91 -9.35 -5.52
CA ARG A 437 -18.48 -9.13 -4.14
C ARG A 437 -18.18 -7.65 -3.95
N VAL A 438 -18.90 -7.01 -3.04
CA VAL A 438 -18.55 -5.68 -2.57
C VAL A 438 -17.78 -5.86 -1.27
N VAL A 439 -16.47 -5.60 -1.25
CA VAL A 439 -15.68 -5.69 -0.03
C VAL A 439 -15.51 -4.29 0.53
N VAL A 440 -15.91 -4.11 1.79
CA VAL A 440 -15.79 -2.85 2.51
C VAL A 440 -15.00 -3.09 3.79
N THR A 441 -13.87 -2.40 3.92
CA THR A 441 -13.04 -2.42 5.12
C THR A 441 -13.01 -1.03 5.71
N GLY A 442 -13.51 -0.85 6.93
CA GLY A 442 -13.65 0.47 7.52
C GLY A 442 -14.11 0.44 8.97
N LYS A 443 -14.33 1.62 9.56
CA LYS A 443 -14.78 1.75 10.94
C LYS A 443 -16.28 1.50 11.04
N GLY A 444 -16.66 0.37 11.59
CA GLY A 444 -18.03 -0.09 11.60
C GLY A 444 -19.01 0.81 12.35
N THR A 445 -18.58 1.44 13.44
CA THR A 445 -19.41 2.44 14.16
C THR A 445 -19.82 3.61 13.29
N ASP A 446 -19.03 3.96 12.27
CA ASP A 446 -19.27 5.11 11.39
C ASP A 446 -20.05 4.70 10.12
N VAL A 447 -19.91 3.45 9.65
CA VAL A 447 -20.36 3.09 8.30
C VAL A 447 -21.45 2.04 8.24
N LEU A 448 -21.56 1.15 9.24
CA LEU A 448 -22.38 -0.08 9.14
C LEU A 448 -23.87 0.22 9.03
N GLU A 449 -24.41 1.18 9.79
CA GLU A 449 -25.82 1.53 9.76
C GLU A 449 -26.30 1.94 8.35
N ASN A 450 -25.46 2.69 7.62
CA ASN A 450 -25.77 3.11 6.25
C ASN A 450 -25.51 2.01 5.23
N LEU A 451 -24.46 1.20 5.43
CA LEU A 451 -24.16 0.05 4.55
C LEU A 451 -25.30 -0.97 4.53
N GLU A 452 -25.94 -1.25 5.66
CA GLU A 452 -27.11 -2.16 5.74
C GLU A 452 -28.35 -1.65 4.99
N LYS A 453 -28.40 -0.35 4.68
CA LYS A 453 -29.46 0.30 3.91
C LYS A 453 -29.15 0.43 2.42
N VAL A 454 -27.97 0.02 1.98
CA VAL A 454 -27.57 0.12 0.57
C VAL A 454 -28.54 -0.64 -0.31
N ASN A 455 -29.14 0.08 -1.25
CA ASN A 455 -30.06 -0.46 -2.24
C ASN A 455 -29.49 -0.23 -3.65
N PHE A 456 -29.50 -1.27 -4.46
CA PHE A 456 -29.10 -1.20 -5.85
C PHE A 456 -30.15 -1.93 -6.72
N ASN A 457 -30.63 -1.27 -7.77
CA ASN A 457 -31.67 -1.77 -8.68
C ASN A 457 -32.91 -2.28 -7.95
N GLY A 458 -33.35 -1.55 -6.89
CA GLY A 458 -34.55 -1.86 -6.10
C GLY A 458 -34.40 -3.01 -5.10
N LYS A 459 -33.18 -3.52 -4.89
CA LYS A 459 -32.88 -4.59 -3.92
C LYS A 459 -31.88 -4.11 -2.88
N THR A 460 -32.18 -4.35 -1.61
CA THR A 460 -31.19 -4.15 -0.54
C THR A 460 -30.11 -5.20 -0.65
N ILE A 461 -28.84 -4.77 -0.63
CA ILE A 461 -27.70 -5.68 -0.70
C ILE A 461 -27.41 -6.24 0.70
N PRO A 462 -27.38 -7.56 0.89
CA PRO A 462 -27.09 -8.16 2.19
C PRO A 462 -25.65 -7.90 2.61
N VAL A 463 -25.45 -7.64 3.91
CA VAL A 463 -24.12 -7.46 4.52
C VAL A 463 -23.72 -8.74 5.25
N LEU A 464 -22.55 -9.26 4.93
CA LEU A 464 -21.88 -10.38 5.60
C LEU A 464 -20.63 -9.88 6.29
N PHE A 465 -20.30 -10.45 7.45
CA PHE A 465 -19.24 -9.97 8.31
C PHE A 465 -18.05 -10.92 8.29
N TYR A 466 -16.86 -10.35 8.24
CA TYR A 466 -15.59 -11.06 8.19
C TYR A 466 -14.56 -10.41 9.10
N ASP A 467 -13.63 -11.21 9.61
CA ASP A 467 -12.42 -10.72 10.27
C ASP A 467 -11.32 -10.33 9.26
N LYS A 468 -10.23 -9.78 9.76
CA LYS A 468 -9.06 -9.39 8.96
C LYS A 468 -8.34 -10.55 8.26
N TYR A 469 -8.71 -11.78 8.55
CA TYR A 469 -8.21 -13.02 7.93
C TYR A 469 -9.25 -13.68 7.00
N ALA A 470 -10.29 -12.93 6.62
CA ALA A 470 -11.39 -13.44 5.80
C ALA A 470 -12.13 -14.68 6.39
N ASN A 471 -12.19 -14.82 7.72
CA ASN A 471 -13.09 -15.75 8.36
C ASN A 471 -14.44 -15.08 8.57
N LYS A 472 -15.52 -15.82 8.31
CA LYS A 472 -16.86 -15.31 8.56
C LYS A 472 -17.09 -15.14 10.06
N THR A 473 -17.66 -13.98 10.45
CA THR A 473 -17.94 -13.63 11.85
C THR A 473 -19.40 -13.26 12.04
N GLU A 474 -19.83 -13.10 13.29
CA GLU A 474 -21.08 -12.48 13.64
C GLU A 474 -21.03 -10.97 13.37
N LYS A 475 -22.22 -10.33 13.28
CA LYS A 475 -22.32 -8.86 13.19
C LYS A 475 -21.66 -8.24 14.42
N PRO A 476 -20.74 -7.27 14.24
CA PRO A 476 -20.15 -6.54 15.35
C PRO A 476 -21.24 -5.89 16.20
N ASN A 477 -21.20 -6.11 17.49
CA ASN A 477 -22.09 -5.44 18.43
C ASN A 477 -21.36 -4.23 19.02
N TYR A 478 -21.80 -3.05 18.63
CA TYR A 478 -21.29 -1.77 19.15
C TYR A 478 -22.11 -1.26 20.36
N GLU A 479 -23.31 -1.81 20.57
CA GLU A 479 -24.14 -1.53 21.73
C GLU A 479 -23.76 -2.50 22.86
N ALA A 480 -22.57 -2.37 23.41
CA ALA A 480 -22.25 -3.02 24.66
C ALA A 480 -23.06 -2.31 25.76
N GLU A 481 -24.01 -3.03 26.40
CA GLU A 481 -24.74 -2.49 27.55
C GLU A 481 -23.75 -2.07 28.63
N ILE A 482 -23.86 -0.81 29.07
CA ILE A 482 -23.11 -0.34 30.22
C ILE A 482 -23.61 -1.14 31.43
N PRO A 483 -22.74 -1.83 32.18
CA PRO A 483 -23.16 -2.59 33.36
C PRO A 483 -23.91 -1.71 34.36
N GLU A 484 -24.91 -2.26 35.02
CA GLU A 484 -25.69 -1.54 36.02
C GLU A 484 -24.79 -0.98 37.13
N GLY A 485 -24.92 0.30 37.46
CA GLY A 485 -24.10 0.99 38.46
C GLY A 485 -22.76 1.50 37.97
N VAL A 486 -22.47 1.42 36.67
CA VAL A 486 -21.28 2.04 36.06
C VAL A 486 -21.68 3.38 35.45
N ASP A 487 -21.11 4.46 35.98
CA ASP A 487 -21.20 5.82 35.44
C ASP A 487 -19.79 6.38 35.17
N ALA A 488 -19.70 7.62 34.69
CA ALA A 488 -18.42 8.25 34.39
C ALA A 488 -17.47 8.32 35.60
N ASN A 489 -18.00 8.61 36.77
CA ASN A 489 -17.20 8.68 38.00
C ASN A 489 -16.62 7.31 38.34
N ARG A 490 -17.40 6.25 38.22
CA ARG A 490 -16.96 4.89 38.45
C ARG A 490 -15.84 4.46 37.49
N VAL A 491 -15.91 4.85 36.22
CA VAL A 491 -14.83 4.58 35.24
C VAL A 491 -13.55 5.32 35.64
N LEU A 492 -13.64 6.62 36.00
CA LEU A 492 -12.49 7.40 36.45
C LEU A 492 -11.88 6.86 37.75
N GLU A 493 -12.72 6.45 38.74
CA GLU A 493 -12.26 5.82 39.98
C GLU A 493 -11.52 4.51 39.68
N ASN A 494 -12.05 3.67 38.79
CA ASN A 494 -11.40 2.42 38.40
C ASN A 494 -10.03 2.67 37.74
N TYR A 495 -9.93 3.69 36.86
CA TYR A 495 -8.65 4.08 36.26
C TYR A 495 -7.64 4.56 37.34
N ILE A 496 -8.05 5.47 38.22
CA ILE A 496 -7.21 5.99 39.29
C ILE A 496 -6.69 4.83 40.17
N GLU A 497 -7.54 3.87 40.50
CA GLU A 497 -7.15 2.70 41.27
C GLU A 497 -6.19 1.79 40.48
N ALA A 498 -6.50 1.56 39.19
CA ALA A 498 -5.68 0.71 38.34
C ALA A 498 -4.25 1.23 38.12
N ILE A 499 -4.04 2.55 38.17
CA ILE A 499 -2.72 3.15 37.98
C ILE A 499 -1.97 3.38 39.31
N GLY A 500 -2.56 3.15 40.49
CA GLY A 500 -1.83 3.20 41.76
C GLY A 500 -2.61 3.73 42.98
N GLY A 501 -3.82 4.24 42.75
CA GLY A 501 -4.73 4.72 43.76
C GLY A 501 -4.56 6.22 44.11
N LYS A 502 -5.67 6.87 44.45
CA LYS A 502 -5.77 8.33 44.65
C LYS A 502 -4.67 8.91 45.56
N SER A 503 -4.42 8.28 46.68
CA SER A 503 -3.45 8.78 47.67
C SER A 503 -2.01 8.86 47.15
N LYS A 504 -1.61 7.89 46.28
CA LYS A 504 -0.28 7.93 45.68
C LYS A 504 -0.18 9.00 44.59
N LEU A 505 -1.23 9.14 43.77
CA LEU A 505 -1.27 10.14 42.71
C LEU A 505 -1.24 11.57 43.27
N GLU A 506 -1.98 11.83 44.34
CA GLU A 506 -1.96 13.12 45.06
C GLU A 506 -0.60 13.41 45.75
N GLY A 507 0.22 12.39 45.99
CA GLY A 507 1.56 12.52 46.55
C GLY A 507 2.66 12.78 45.49
N VAL A 508 2.30 12.96 44.23
CA VAL A 508 3.26 13.27 43.16
C VAL A 508 3.42 14.78 43.01
N ASP A 509 4.52 15.32 43.52
CA ASP A 509 4.86 16.75 43.40
C ASP A 509 5.41 17.08 42.00
N SER A 510 6.09 16.14 41.36
CA SER A 510 6.63 16.30 40.02
C SER A 510 6.89 14.95 39.35
N TYR A 511 6.87 14.94 38.02
CA TYR A 511 7.49 13.86 37.25
C TYR A 511 8.12 14.35 35.94
N SER A 512 9.14 13.62 35.50
CA SER A 512 9.79 13.80 34.21
C SER A 512 9.67 12.53 33.35
N MET A 513 9.50 12.69 32.04
CA MET A 513 9.44 11.60 31.07
C MET A 513 10.32 11.90 29.87
N MET A 514 11.07 10.90 29.46
CA MET A 514 11.84 10.90 28.19
C MET A 514 11.33 9.79 27.29
N ALA A 515 10.95 10.13 26.06
CA ALA A 515 10.51 9.16 25.06
C ALA A 515 11.22 9.40 23.74
N GLU A 516 11.32 8.35 22.92
CA GLU A 516 11.98 8.37 21.62
C GLU A 516 11.04 7.84 20.55
N ALA A 517 11.10 8.43 19.35
CA ALA A 517 10.44 7.94 18.15
C ALA A 517 11.42 8.00 16.97
N GLU A 518 11.12 7.26 15.93
CA GLU A 518 11.84 7.33 14.66
C GLU A 518 10.87 7.72 13.55
N MET A 519 11.22 8.74 12.77
CA MET A 519 10.43 9.19 11.63
C MET A 519 11.33 9.39 10.43
N GLN A 520 11.15 8.59 9.38
CA GLN A 520 11.92 8.66 8.13
C GLN A 520 13.45 8.60 8.36
N GLY A 521 13.90 7.75 9.30
CA GLY A 521 15.31 7.61 9.66
C GLY A 521 15.86 8.73 10.54
N MET A 522 15.02 9.66 11.01
CA MET A 522 15.42 10.69 11.97
C MET A 522 14.93 10.35 13.37
N LYS A 523 15.84 10.45 14.33
CA LYS A 523 15.52 10.26 15.76
C LYS A 523 14.83 11.51 16.30
N LEU A 524 13.65 11.30 16.89
CA LEU A 524 12.91 12.30 17.66
C LEU A 524 13.01 11.96 19.16
N GLU A 525 13.18 12.97 19.98
CA GLU A 525 13.18 12.85 21.43
C GLU A 525 12.10 13.76 22.00
N LEU A 526 11.23 13.22 22.83
CA LEU A 526 10.22 13.95 23.60
C LEU A 526 10.64 14.00 25.06
N GLU A 527 10.88 15.19 25.57
CA GLU A 527 11.10 15.47 26.98
C GLU A 527 9.86 16.16 27.54
N MET A 528 9.31 15.63 28.64
CA MET A 528 8.17 16.20 29.34
C MET A 528 8.48 16.30 30.83
N LYS A 529 8.20 17.45 31.44
CA LYS A 529 8.31 17.67 32.89
C LYS A 529 7.07 18.37 33.38
N LYS A 530 6.52 17.92 34.51
CA LYS A 530 5.30 18.45 35.11
C LYS A 530 5.48 18.56 36.64
N THR A 531 4.83 19.56 37.22
CA THR A 531 4.76 19.70 38.70
C THR A 531 3.33 19.89 39.17
N SER A 532 3.08 19.68 40.45
CA SER A 532 1.81 19.97 41.11
C SER A 532 1.53 21.49 41.25
N GLN A 533 2.48 22.35 40.86
CA GLN A 533 2.41 23.82 40.96
C GLN A 533 2.17 24.51 39.61
N ASP A 534 1.42 23.87 38.71
CA ASP A 534 1.13 24.38 37.35
C ASP A 534 2.38 24.73 36.53
N GLN A 535 3.45 23.96 36.70
CA GLN A 535 4.65 24.09 35.88
C GLN A 535 4.71 22.94 34.86
N PHE A 536 4.98 23.28 33.63
CA PHE A 536 5.02 22.32 32.51
C PHE A 536 6.14 22.65 31.53
N LEU A 537 6.87 21.62 31.12
CA LEU A 537 7.81 21.67 30.00
C LEU A 537 7.49 20.52 29.06
N GLN A 538 7.36 20.84 27.78
CA GLN A 538 7.41 19.88 26.70
C GLN A 538 8.46 20.33 25.68
N ASN A 539 9.38 19.45 25.32
CA ASN A 539 10.43 19.76 24.35
C ASN A 539 10.60 18.61 23.37
N ILE A 540 10.31 18.86 22.11
CA ILE A 540 10.52 17.92 21.01
C ILE A 540 11.83 18.28 20.32
N LYS A 541 12.76 17.33 20.30
CA LYS A 541 14.08 17.46 19.70
C LYS A 541 14.21 16.55 18.48
N VAL A 542 14.87 17.02 17.44
CA VAL A 542 15.24 16.24 16.26
C VAL A 542 16.75 16.23 16.18
N GLN A 543 17.35 15.05 16.21
CA GLN A 543 18.81 14.89 16.24
C GLN A 543 19.49 15.77 17.31
N GLY A 544 18.89 15.87 18.50
CA GLY A 544 19.38 16.65 19.64
C GLY A 544 19.06 18.15 19.61
N ASN A 545 18.51 18.69 18.50
CA ASN A 545 18.14 20.09 18.39
C ASN A 545 16.66 20.31 18.71
N SER A 546 16.34 21.26 19.60
CA SER A 546 14.95 21.61 19.93
C SER A 546 14.23 22.19 18.71
N MET A 547 13.18 21.49 18.25
CA MET A 547 12.30 21.93 17.17
C MET A 547 11.09 22.67 17.70
N GLN A 548 10.55 22.19 18.80
CA GLN A 548 9.41 22.78 19.50
C GLN A 548 9.63 22.66 21.00
N LYS A 549 9.55 23.78 21.71
CA LYS A 549 9.60 23.83 23.18
C LYS A 549 8.42 24.63 23.69
N GLN A 550 7.69 24.09 24.65
CA GLN A 550 6.59 24.75 25.33
C GLN A 550 6.89 24.77 26.83
N VAL A 551 6.80 25.92 27.44
CA VAL A 551 7.08 26.12 28.87
C VAL A 551 5.93 26.88 29.51
N LEU A 552 5.50 26.41 30.67
CA LEU A 552 4.56 27.10 31.55
C LEU A 552 5.18 27.20 32.95
N ASP A 553 5.10 28.37 33.55
CA ASP A 553 5.50 28.63 34.95
C ASP A 553 4.40 29.45 35.64
N GLY A 554 3.46 28.76 36.27
CA GLY A 554 2.29 29.37 36.86
C GLY A 554 1.43 30.15 35.88
N ASP A 555 1.36 31.46 36.01
CA ASP A 555 0.54 32.33 35.15
C ASP A 555 1.31 32.93 33.94
N THR A 556 2.51 32.41 33.66
CA THR A 556 3.34 32.85 32.54
C THR A 556 3.81 31.64 31.74
N GLY A 557 3.96 31.80 30.45
CA GLY A 557 4.47 30.75 29.59
C GLY A 557 4.87 31.22 28.22
N TYR A 558 5.63 30.39 27.51
CA TYR A 558 6.05 30.66 26.16
C TYR A 558 6.17 29.39 25.32
N MET A 559 6.10 29.56 24.02
CA MET A 559 6.40 28.52 23.04
C MET A 559 7.56 28.98 22.14
N VAL A 560 8.47 28.06 21.86
CA VAL A 560 9.50 28.25 20.83
C VAL A 560 9.24 27.24 19.71
N MET A 561 9.09 27.72 18.48
CA MET A 561 8.92 26.89 17.29
C MET A 561 9.93 27.34 16.24
N GLN A 562 10.76 26.43 15.76
CA GLN A 562 11.82 26.73 14.77
C GLN A 562 12.69 27.94 15.18
N GLY A 563 13.01 28.07 16.47
CA GLY A 563 13.82 29.14 17.01
C GLY A 563 13.10 30.48 17.26
N GLN A 564 11.82 30.60 16.91
CA GLN A 564 11.00 31.79 17.21
C GLN A 564 10.24 31.60 18.51
N ARG A 565 10.43 32.52 19.45
CA ARG A 565 9.71 32.55 20.72
C ARG A 565 8.44 33.37 20.59
N LYS A 566 7.33 32.81 21.10
CA LYS A 566 6.03 33.48 21.28
C LYS A 566 5.62 33.33 22.75
N ASP A 567 5.33 34.41 23.42
CA ASP A 567 4.72 34.34 24.76
C ASP A 567 3.24 33.95 24.64
N LEU A 568 2.76 33.17 25.59
CA LEU A 568 1.41 32.61 25.58
C LEU A 568 0.39 33.67 26.10
N SER A 569 -0.78 33.72 25.50
CA SER A 569 -1.91 34.52 25.98
C SER A 569 -2.52 33.88 27.24
N PRO A 570 -3.27 34.63 28.07
CA PRO A 570 -3.97 34.09 29.23
C PRO A 570 -4.90 32.91 28.90
N GLU A 571 -5.54 32.94 27.74
CA GLU A 571 -6.42 31.87 27.27
C GLU A 571 -5.62 30.57 26.92
N GLU A 572 -4.49 30.74 26.24
CA GLU A 572 -3.56 29.64 25.94
C GLU A 572 -2.98 29.04 27.24
N ILE A 573 -2.63 29.90 28.21
CA ILE A 573 -2.14 29.46 29.54
C ILE A 573 -3.21 28.64 30.27
N ALA A 574 -4.46 29.12 30.33
CA ALA A 574 -5.53 28.40 31.01
C ALA A 574 -5.77 27.01 30.41
N LYS A 575 -5.74 26.90 29.08
CA LYS A 575 -5.88 25.63 28.36
C LYS A 575 -4.71 24.68 28.67
N ILE A 576 -3.47 25.19 28.65
CA ILE A 576 -2.29 24.36 28.93
C ILE A 576 -2.30 23.88 30.39
N LYS A 577 -2.75 24.69 31.34
CA LYS A 577 -2.90 24.29 32.74
C LYS A 577 -3.82 23.09 32.90
N GLU A 578 -4.97 23.12 32.23
CA GLU A 578 -5.92 22.00 32.25
C GLU A 578 -5.32 20.73 31.66
N GLU A 579 -4.59 20.84 30.54
CA GLU A 579 -3.97 19.72 29.84
C GLU A 579 -2.68 19.21 30.51
N SER A 580 -1.99 20.06 31.24
CA SER A 580 -0.68 19.77 31.84
C SER A 580 -0.74 19.15 33.24
N ALA A 581 -1.91 19.00 33.84
CA ALA A 581 -2.04 18.29 35.11
C ALA A 581 -1.36 16.90 35.06
N ALA A 582 -0.68 16.52 36.12
CA ALA A 582 0.03 15.23 36.15
C ALA A 582 -0.92 14.05 35.97
N PHE A 583 -2.07 14.10 36.66
CA PHE A 583 -3.16 13.14 36.54
C PHE A 583 -4.49 13.89 36.37
N PRO A 584 -4.86 14.31 35.16
CA PRO A 584 -6.02 15.13 34.93
C PRO A 584 -7.34 14.45 35.34
N GLU A 585 -7.37 13.13 35.41
CA GLU A 585 -8.53 12.36 35.85
C GLU A 585 -8.95 12.64 37.28
N LEU A 586 -8.01 13.07 38.18
CA LEU A 586 -8.35 13.53 39.49
C LEU A 586 -9.20 14.81 39.45
N ASN A 587 -8.88 15.72 38.54
CA ASN A 587 -9.62 16.95 38.32
C ASN A 587 -11.00 16.65 37.68
N TYR A 588 -11.06 15.75 36.72
CA TYR A 588 -12.32 15.34 36.09
C TYR A 588 -13.29 14.72 37.10
N LEU A 589 -12.76 13.86 37.98
CA LEU A 589 -13.57 13.25 39.03
C LEU A 589 -14.07 14.29 40.06
N ALA A 590 -13.25 15.30 40.36
CA ALA A 590 -13.64 16.37 41.27
C ALA A 590 -14.66 17.36 40.68
N ALA A 591 -14.57 17.64 39.40
CA ALA A 591 -15.50 18.52 38.66
C ALA A 591 -16.88 17.87 38.44
N GLY A 592 -16.91 16.56 38.17
CA GLY A 592 -18.17 15.79 37.99
C GLY A 592 -18.99 16.13 36.76
N ASP A 593 -18.37 16.75 35.75
CA ASP A 593 -18.98 17.20 34.50
C ASP A 593 -18.73 16.25 33.31
N VAL A 594 -18.05 15.12 33.56
CA VAL A 594 -17.76 14.07 32.58
C VAL A 594 -18.98 13.16 32.38
N SER A 595 -19.28 12.78 31.14
CA SER A 595 -20.36 11.87 30.81
C SER A 595 -19.87 10.57 30.18
N LEU A 596 -20.45 9.43 30.57
CA LEU A 596 -20.25 8.13 29.95
C LEU A 596 -21.20 7.99 28.76
N GLU A 597 -20.64 7.95 27.52
CA GLU A 597 -21.44 7.88 26.29
C GLU A 597 -21.72 6.44 25.83
N GLY A 598 -20.90 5.47 26.26
CA GLY A 598 -21.05 4.07 25.83
C GLY A 598 -19.80 3.24 26.04
N ILE A 599 -19.82 2.06 25.43
CA ILE A 599 -18.66 1.19 25.31
C ILE A 599 -18.36 1.02 23.81
N GLU A 600 -17.16 1.38 23.38
CA GLU A 600 -16.74 1.25 21.99
C GLU A 600 -15.46 0.40 21.88
N PRO A 601 -15.24 -0.27 20.72
CA PRO A 601 -13.98 -0.97 20.48
C PRO A 601 -12.83 0.03 20.22
N VAL A 602 -11.68 -0.19 20.87
CA VAL A 602 -10.43 0.52 20.64
C VAL A 602 -9.34 -0.52 20.36
N GLY A 603 -9.00 -0.71 19.10
CA GLY A 603 -8.20 -1.85 18.65
C GLY A 603 -8.92 -3.18 18.93
N ASP A 604 -8.27 -4.07 19.65
CA ASP A 604 -8.80 -5.37 20.10
C ASP A 604 -9.54 -5.33 21.45
N LYS A 605 -9.65 -4.14 22.06
CA LYS A 605 -10.21 -3.93 23.40
C LYS A 605 -11.58 -3.28 23.36
N LYS A 606 -12.45 -3.61 24.32
CA LYS A 606 -13.66 -2.85 24.63
C LYS A 606 -13.33 -1.76 25.64
N ALA A 607 -13.71 -0.52 25.34
CA ALA A 607 -13.40 0.61 26.18
C ALA A 607 -14.64 1.47 26.49
N TYR A 608 -14.76 1.92 27.74
CA TYR A 608 -15.72 2.94 28.14
C TYR A 608 -15.35 4.27 27.48
N LYS A 609 -16.29 4.86 26.73
CA LYS A 609 -16.14 6.15 26.07
C LYS A 609 -16.65 7.26 27.00
N LEU A 610 -15.76 8.09 27.47
CA LEU A 610 -16.07 9.26 28.29
C LEU A 610 -15.92 10.54 27.48
N LYS A 611 -16.96 11.35 27.38
CA LYS A 611 -16.88 12.73 26.93
C LYS A 611 -16.36 13.59 28.08
N ILE A 612 -15.15 14.11 27.92
CA ILE A 612 -14.47 14.94 28.95
C ILE A 612 -14.90 16.41 28.81
N SER A 613 -14.89 16.94 27.58
CA SER A 613 -15.37 18.28 27.23
C SER A 613 -15.77 18.35 25.75
N ASP A 614 -16.20 19.52 25.28
CA ASP A 614 -16.45 19.69 23.84
C ASP A 614 -15.15 19.54 23.05
N GLY A 615 -15.11 18.53 22.20
CA GLY A 615 -13.95 18.15 21.39
C GLY A 615 -12.95 17.21 22.07
N LYS A 616 -13.15 16.83 23.36
CA LYS A 616 -12.25 15.89 24.05
C LYS A 616 -12.97 14.64 24.55
N THR A 617 -12.53 13.48 24.08
CA THR A 617 -13.05 12.15 24.44
C THR A 617 -11.93 11.23 24.90
N ALA A 618 -12.12 10.50 25.98
CA ALA A 618 -11.16 9.53 26.49
C ALA A 618 -11.79 8.13 26.56
N PHE A 619 -10.96 7.11 26.36
CA PHE A 619 -11.37 5.70 26.32
C PHE A 619 -10.61 4.90 27.37
N TYR A 620 -11.35 4.14 28.20
CA TYR A 620 -10.81 3.34 29.29
C TYR A 620 -11.18 1.88 29.10
N ASP A 621 -10.21 1.00 29.07
CA ASP A 621 -10.38 -0.44 28.87
C ASP A 621 -11.32 -1.03 29.95
N VAL A 622 -12.34 -1.76 29.50
CA VAL A 622 -13.38 -2.33 30.40
C VAL A 622 -12.80 -3.36 31.37
N GLU A 623 -11.80 -4.13 30.96
CA GLU A 623 -11.22 -5.22 31.76
C GLU A 623 -10.16 -4.71 32.75
N THR A 624 -9.29 -3.83 32.30
CA THR A 624 -8.13 -3.38 33.09
C THR A 624 -8.33 -2.04 33.78
N GLY A 625 -9.34 -1.26 33.39
CA GLY A 625 -9.56 0.11 33.82
C GLY A 625 -8.56 1.13 33.27
N LEU A 626 -7.55 0.71 32.50
CA LEU A 626 -6.48 1.58 32.00
C LEU A 626 -6.96 2.44 30.82
N LYS A 627 -6.47 3.68 30.73
CA LYS A 627 -6.72 4.54 29.58
C LYS A 627 -6.02 3.97 28.33
N VAL A 628 -6.74 3.82 27.24
CA VAL A 628 -6.20 3.23 26.01
C VAL A 628 -6.13 4.24 24.87
N GLN A 629 -7.00 5.27 24.90
CA GLN A 629 -7.02 6.28 23.83
C GLN A 629 -7.60 7.61 24.36
N GLU A 630 -7.17 8.70 23.74
CA GLU A 630 -7.77 10.03 23.87
C GLU A 630 -7.87 10.68 22.48
N ILE A 631 -9.01 11.27 22.18
CA ILE A 631 -9.28 12.00 20.95
C ILE A 631 -9.51 13.46 21.31
N ASN A 632 -8.81 14.34 20.62
CA ASN A 632 -8.93 15.79 20.79
C ASN A 632 -9.22 16.46 19.43
N THR A 633 -10.37 17.11 19.31
CA THR A 633 -10.80 17.83 18.10
C THR A 633 -10.83 19.32 18.40
N GLN A 634 -10.10 20.09 17.62
CA GLN A 634 -9.98 21.54 17.78
C GLN A 634 -10.24 22.24 16.44
N GLU A 635 -10.82 23.42 16.49
CA GLU A 635 -10.94 24.27 15.33
C GLU A 635 -9.67 25.15 15.18
N VAL A 636 -8.92 24.95 14.10
CA VAL A 636 -7.72 25.72 13.78
C VAL A 636 -7.94 26.40 12.43
N GLN A 637 -7.94 27.72 12.41
CA GLN A 637 -8.15 28.53 11.20
C GLN A 637 -9.44 28.18 10.41
N GLY A 638 -10.53 27.85 11.12
CA GLY A 638 -11.81 27.47 10.50
C GLY A 638 -11.89 26.04 9.98
N GLN A 639 -10.86 25.20 10.26
CA GLN A 639 -10.87 23.78 9.96
C GLN A 639 -10.83 22.95 11.24
N GLN A 640 -11.65 21.91 11.31
CA GLN A 640 -11.58 20.94 12.41
C GLN A 640 -10.36 20.04 12.23
N MET A 641 -9.47 20.06 13.22
CA MET A 641 -8.31 19.16 13.32
C MET A 641 -8.53 18.19 14.46
N THR A 642 -8.47 16.91 14.16
CA THR A 642 -8.56 15.83 15.15
C THR A 642 -7.20 15.20 15.35
N SER A 643 -6.77 15.10 16.59
CA SER A 643 -5.60 14.34 17.01
C SER A 643 -6.02 13.20 17.92
N THR A 644 -5.35 12.06 17.78
CA THR A 644 -5.58 10.86 18.60
C THR A 644 -4.29 10.50 19.31
N MET A 645 -4.38 10.24 20.62
CA MET A 645 -3.28 9.72 21.43
C MET A 645 -3.67 8.34 21.96
N GLY A 646 -2.93 7.30 21.55
CA GLY A 646 -3.06 5.95 22.09
C GLY A 646 -2.07 5.70 23.22
N TYR A 647 -2.46 4.89 24.21
CA TYR A 647 -1.67 4.55 25.40
C TYR A 647 -1.53 3.04 25.52
N GLY A 648 -0.31 2.54 25.70
CA GLY A 648 -0.03 1.10 25.81
C GLY A 648 1.20 0.81 26.67
N ASP A 649 1.48 -0.48 26.88
CA ASP A 649 2.64 -0.97 27.63
C ASP A 649 2.78 -0.27 28.99
N TYR A 650 1.74 -0.41 29.84
CA TYR A 650 1.75 0.19 31.16
C TYR A 650 2.74 -0.51 32.08
N GLN A 651 3.72 0.24 32.61
CA GLN A 651 4.74 -0.26 33.55
C GLN A 651 4.72 0.53 34.86
N GLU A 652 5.11 -0.12 35.93
CA GLU A 652 5.11 0.49 37.27
C GLU A 652 6.42 1.24 37.53
N VAL A 653 6.29 2.52 37.92
CA VAL A 653 7.40 3.37 38.41
C VAL A 653 6.97 4.01 39.73
N SER A 654 7.72 3.77 40.79
CA SER A 654 7.42 4.29 42.14
C SER A 654 6.00 3.94 42.65
N GLY A 655 5.46 2.76 42.25
CA GLY A 655 4.14 2.30 42.64
C GLY A 655 2.99 2.92 41.87
N ILE A 656 3.27 3.60 40.76
CA ILE A 656 2.30 4.20 39.85
C ILE A 656 2.53 3.63 38.45
N LYS A 657 1.45 3.24 37.74
CA LYS A 657 1.56 2.73 36.36
C LYS A 657 1.48 3.87 35.35
N PHE A 658 2.48 3.95 34.49
CA PHE A 658 2.57 4.88 33.37
C PHE A 658 2.60 4.13 32.04
N PRO A 659 2.05 4.70 30.95
CA PRO A 659 2.18 4.11 29.63
C PRO A 659 3.61 4.30 29.09
N PHE A 660 4.26 3.20 28.67
CA PHE A 660 5.60 3.23 28.07
C PHE A 660 5.54 3.24 26.54
N LYS A 661 4.35 3.17 25.98
CA LYS A 661 4.10 3.30 24.55
C LYS A 661 3.03 4.36 24.31
N LEU A 662 3.37 5.41 23.54
CA LEU A 662 2.47 6.48 23.16
C LEU A 662 2.34 6.50 21.63
N MET A 663 1.12 6.46 21.11
CA MET A 663 0.84 6.52 19.68
C MET A 663 0.10 7.81 19.35
N GLN A 664 0.78 8.74 18.72
CA GLN A 664 0.18 10.00 18.28
C GLN A 664 -0.19 9.93 16.81
N SER A 665 -1.46 10.22 16.50
CA SER A 665 -1.96 10.34 15.14
C SER A 665 -2.47 11.75 14.90
N MET A 666 -2.05 12.37 13.80
CA MET A 666 -2.48 13.70 13.38
C MET A 666 -2.67 13.71 11.85
N GLY A 667 -3.91 13.63 11.39
CA GLY A 667 -4.22 13.39 9.99
C GLY A 667 -3.63 12.03 9.51
N PRO A 668 -2.93 11.99 8.38
CA PRO A 668 -2.36 10.74 7.84
C PRO A 668 -1.04 10.34 8.51
N GLN A 669 -0.53 11.11 9.47
CA GLN A 669 0.75 10.84 10.12
C GLN A 669 0.53 10.14 11.46
N ASN A 670 1.14 8.97 11.60
CA ASN A 670 1.20 8.20 12.86
C ASN A 670 2.63 8.21 13.39
N MET A 671 2.78 8.48 14.68
CA MET A 671 4.07 8.53 15.35
C MET A 671 4.00 7.71 16.65
N GLU A 672 4.89 6.75 16.79
CA GLU A 672 5.01 5.91 17.97
C GLU A 672 6.20 6.37 18.79
N PHE A 673 5.96 6.83 20.03
CA PHE A 673 6.98 7.14 21.01
C PHE A 673 7.12 6.01 22.00
N ILE A 674 8.33 5.53 22.18
CA ILE A 674 8.70 4.57 23.23
C ILE A 674 9.34 5.32 24.39
N VAL A 675 8.71 5.27 25.56
CA VAL A 675 9.21 5.89 26.78
C VAL A 675 10.45 5.13 27.24
N LYS A 676 11.52 5.86 27.50
CA LYS A 676 12.81 5.31 27.94
C LYS A 676 13.01 5.46 29.44
N GLU A 677 12.52 6.54 30.00
CA GLU A 677 12.68 6.84 31.43
C GLU A 677 11.51 7.67 31.94
N ILE A 678 11.04 7.34 33.16
CA ILE A 678 10.14 8.17 33.97
C ILE A 678 10.74 8.27 35.35
N LYS A 679 10.78 9.47 35.91
CA LYS A 679 11.17 9.75 37.31
C LYS A 679 10.04 10.45 38.03
N VAL A 680 9.68 10.00 39.19
CA VAL A 680 8.61 10.56 40.06
C VAL A 680 9.24 11.26 41.23
N ASN A 681 8.88 12.53 41.45
CA ASN A 681 9.44 13.42 42.49
C ASN A 681 10.97 13.62 42.41
N GLU A 682 11.51 13.39 41.19
CA GLU A 682 12.93 13.56 40.86
C GLU A 682 13.12 14.09 39.45
N GLY A 683 14.29 14.67 39.16
CA GLY A 683 14.66 15.09 37.77
C GLY A 683 13.94 16.33 37.26
N VAL A 684 13.27 17.09 38.11
CA VAL A 684 12.62 18.36 37.78
C VAL A 684 13.18 19.46 38.64
N GLU A 685 13.65 20.54 38.03
CA GLU A 685 14.24 21.69 38.73
C GLU A 685 13.51 23.00 38.28
N ALA A 686 13.46 24.00 39.20
CA ALA A 686 12.86 25.30 38.86
C ALA A 686 13.49 26.02 37.65
N SER A 687 14.72 25.64 37.28
CA SER A 687 15.42 26.13 36.11
C SER A 687 14.85 25.60 34.80
N ASP A 688 14.14 24.47 34.79
CA ASP A 688 13.56 23.85 33.63
C ASP A 688 12.44 24.70 32.98
N PHE A 689 11.79 25.52 33.81
CA PHE A 689 10.62 26.32 33.45
C PHE A 689 10.94 27.81 33.14
N LYS A 690 12.23 28.16 33.01
CA LYS A 690 12.69 29.54 32.73
C LYS A 690 12.97 29.80 31.27
#